data_415160b707c3b6f72d0a1411f0e3df68
#
_entry.id   415160b707c3b6f72d0a1411f0e3df68
#
_cell.length_a   1.000
_cell.length_b   1.000
_cell.length_c   1.000
_cell.angle_alpha   90.00
_cell.angle_beta   90.00
_cell.angle_gamma   90.00
#
_symmetry.space_group_name_H-M   'P 1'
#
loop_
_entity.id
_entity.type
_entity.pdbx_description
1 polymer ?
#
loop_
_entity_poly.entity_id
_entity_poly.type
_entity_poly.pdbx_seq_one_letter_code
_entity_poly.pdbx_strand_id
1 'polypeptide(L)'
;MSLTLPHRPSDDASRSLSTSSSSKSNGLPRLSPSPSIVHKRSISNSGTPVRAYDGTLTSVSSFKPRRCKSQYPQDSSERHVEYILVASFHIDRGPIMEHQYPAPISGDESMLAELMLPDQTHVRSQDWTIFFLHKDSSADQEDDDSLTGKKKKKKPRRSQDGDGADDSEEDQDESGKEEESSDDEDEGGEGPPLMYVLNLVNTKQDHTVKRGAVVKAMAICTRHSFLHIYKPLLLLALEDYFKNPYLETLASLYNAVNAMDLSLLPKLSLLERQILQASNCKDMFLEKFEQMIRQRMEEEGETYDMNSPPSPKKLVSKYALPRDTHEYESKIIYNDIPIPVKVPTVIWPEIVGDFSLIKLIQTFSVPHSTSPQPFPIHPHLTTSGPYTHPIIILVNAMLTQKRVVFLGHNRPSGEVAEAVLAACALASGGVLRGFTRHAFPYTDLTKIDDLLKVPGFIAGVTNPTFANHPEWWDVLCDLPTGRMKISSHIEPAPITEGLLYFQQQAALNHIHASNLNTDPTGDNLFMEDVQRSITNRYGENAIRAKWRAYILKFARVSSAFEETVYGASNLYIIGPNEELSPESPSGVQADPLDPTTLRGHGYVWPDELSKQRELMASVSRIEGWRTTRSYYSFIQDIAAMYYPARPIMKPDLQHHHERLRTLKLSAPDAGAIYIAFAHAVKDYAGICQLLTVTPESQAGLFYISMGLFHSDQTVREATVDLLERISKHPAGQHFWNQLNRFAKLAFFRVKRERDASQSPISGPGMGFGEPQSLVGVAMGDGLRSN
;
A
#
# COMPACT_ATOMS: atom_id res chain seq x y z
N MET A 1 -20.60 -36.72 -51.89
CA MET A 1 -19.57 -36.43 -52.90
C MET A 1 -18.25 -36.37 -52.16
N SER A 2 -17.45 -37.41 -52.42
CA SER A 2 -16.10 -37.63 -51.93
C SER A 2 -15.12 -36.63 -52.56
N LEU A 3 -13.99 -36.46 -51.88
CA LEU A 3 -12.63 -36.31 -52.41
C LEU A 3 -11.78 -35.55 -51.37
N THR A 4 -10.93 -36.19 -50.70
CA THR A 4 -9.55 -36.76 -50.84
C THR A 4 -8.47 -35.80 -50.30
N LEU A 5 -7.79 -36.30 -49.27
CA LEU A 5 -6.47 -35.84 -48.80
C LEU A 5 -5.35 -36.27 -49.81
N PRO A 6 -4.17 -35.68 -49.77
CA PRO A 6 -2.97 -36.48 -49.70
C PRO A 6 -1.90 -36.07 -48.68
N HIS A 7 -1.47 -37.03 -47.93
CA HIS A 7 -0.13 -37.67 -47.79
C HIS A 7 1.08 -36.85 -47.40
N ARG A 8 1.64 -37.24 -46.25
CA ARG A 8 3.05 -37.09 -45.83
C ARG A 8 3.98 -37.91 -46.72
N PRO A 9 5.30 -37.66 -46.75
CA PRO A 9 6.23 -38.70 -46.30
C PRO A 9 7.23 -38.27 -45.22
N SER A 10 7.58 -39.26 -44.44
CA SER A 10 8.69 -39.45 -43.55
C SER A 10 9.97 -39.73 -44.32
N ASP A 11 11.16 -39.39 -43.74
CA ASP A 11 12.26 -40.30 -43.45
C ASP A 11 13.56 -39.53 -43.19
N ASP A 12 14.11 -39.78 -42.05
CA ASP A 12 15.38 -40.34 -41.58
C ASP A 12 16.71 -39.93 -42.23
N ALA A 13 17.65 -39.75 -41.35
CA ALA A 13 19.00 -40.24 -41.25
C ALA A 13 20.12 -39.21 -41.00
N SER A 14 20.61 -39.26 -39.79
CA SER A 14 21.99 -39.15 -39.29
C SER A 14 23.13 -38.92 -40.32
N ARG A 15 24.03 -37.97 -40.00
CA ARG A 15 25.46 -38.23 -39.75
C ARG A 15 26.30 -36.96 -39.56
N SER A 16 27.14 -37.06 -38.57
CA SER A 16 28.30 -36.22 -38.25
C SER A 16 29.22 -35.91 -39.40
N LEU A 17 29.88 -34.76 -39.39
CA LEU A 17 31.32 -34.62 -39.51
C LEU A 17 31.76 -33.13 -39.38
N SER A 18 32.81 -32.98 -38.63
CA SER A 18 33.63 -31.80 -38.39
C SER A 18 34.29 -31.23 -39.64
N THR A 19 34.49 -29.96 -39.77
CA THR A 19 35.76 -29.33 -40.12
C THR A 19 35.77 -27.83 -39.91
N SER A 20 36.89 -27.38 -39.44
CA SER A 20 37.38 -26.04 -39.15
C SER A 20 37.46 -25.13 -40.37
N SER A 21 37.14 -23.86 -40.22
CA SER A 21 37.93 -22.80 -40.86
C SER A 21 37.72 -21.45 -40.15
N SER A 22 38.83 -20.83 -39.89
CA SER A 22 39.06 -19.54 -39.24
C SER A 22 38.65 -18.36 -40.11
N SER A 23 38.02 -17.36 -39.53
CA SER A 23 38.19 -15.97 -39.96
C SER A 23 38.08 -15.01 -38.80
N LYS A 24 39.10 -14.15 -38.70
CA LYS A 24 39.31 -13.10 -37.73
C LYS A 24 38.32 -11.98 -37.92
N SER A 25 37.70 -11.48 -36.85
CA SER A 25 37.27 -10.09 -36.75
C SER A 25 37.28 -9.61 -35.32
N ASN A 26 37.81 -8.40 -35.18
CA ASN A 26 38.25 -7.63 -34.04
C ASN A 26 37.28 -7.61 -32.86
N GLY A 27 37.83 -7.87 -31.67
CA GLY A 27 37.14 -7.74 -30.38
C GLY A 27 37.27 -6.35 -29.79
N LEU A 28 36.20 -5.94 -29.17
CA LEU A 28 36.17 -4.89 -28.13
C LEU A 28 36.15 -5.57 -26.76
N PRO A 29 36.83 -5.03 -25.75
CA PRO A 29 37.11 -5.76 -24.52
C PRO A 29 35.92 -5.76 -23.55
N ARG A 30 35.64 -6.93 -23.01
CA ARG A 30 34.78 -7.13 -21.81
C ARG A 30 35.48 -6.55 -20.60
N LEU A 31 34.74 -5.67 -19.89
CA LEU A 31 35.09 -5.24 -18.53
C LEU A 31 34.68 -6.34 -17.54
N SER A 32 35.64 -6.92 -16.88
CA SER A 32 35.50 -7.80 -15.75
C SER A 32 35.28 -6.97 -14.46
N PRO A 33 34.50 -7.47 -13.46
CA PRO A 33 34.26 -6.74 -12.22
C PRO A 33 35.50 -6.78 -11.33
N SER A 34 35.92 -5.60 -10.86
CA SER A 34 36.97 -5.42 -9.86
C SER A 34 36.53 -5.82 -8.46
N PRO A 35 37.41 -6.38 -7.62
CA PRO A 35 37.06 -6.76 -6.26
C PRO A 35 37.00 -5.55 -5.31
N SER A 36 36.03 -5.58 -4.41
CA SER A 36 35.84 -4.62 -3.34
C SER A 36 37.02 -4.62 -2.36
N ILE A 37 37.64 -3.44 -2.23
CA ILE A 37 38.71 -3.20 -1.25
C ILE A 37 38.06 -2.90 0.12
N VAL A 38 38.27 -3.81 1.06
CA VAL A 38 37.95 -3.61 2.49
C VAL A 38 38.99 -2.70 3.10
N HIS A 39 38.64 -1.47 3.39
CA HIS A 39 39.49 -0.59 4.19
C HIS A 39 39.33 -0.87 5.69
N LYS A 40 40.29 -1.55 6.28
CA LYS A 40 40.53 -1.54 7.74
C LYS A 40 41.07 -0.18 8.15
N ARG A 41 40.32 0.59 8.89
CA ARG A 41 40.85 1.76 9.62
C ARG A 41 41.33 1.30 10.99
N SER A 42 42.60 1.40 11.22
CA SER A 42 43.23 1.36 12.54
C SER A 42 43.07 2.72 13.21
N ILE A 43 42.49 2.71 14.41
CA ILE A 43 42.38 3.89 15.27
C ILE A 43 43.55 3.85 16.23
N SER A 44 44.42 4.81 16.12
CA SER A 44 45.52 5.07 17.12
C SER A 44 44.97 6.02 18.20
N ASN A 45 44.99 5.55 19.43
CA ASN A 45 44.75 6.34 20.62
C ASN A 45 45.89 7.32 20.86
N SER A 46 45.59 8.60 20.98
CA SER A 46 46.41 9.54 21.74
C SER A 46 45.52 10.42 22.61
N GLY A 47 45.55 10.17 23.90
CA GLY A 47 44.77 10.91 24.87
C GLY A 47 45.44 12.23 25.23
N THR A 48 44.61 13.26 25.41
CA THR A 48 44.89 14.39 26.31
C THR A 48 43.60 14.78 27.02
N PRO A 49 43.65 15.13 28.33
CA PRO A 49 42.46 15.39 29.12
C PRO A 49 42.01 16.84 28.92
N VAL A 50 40.75 17.06 28.61
CA VAL A 50 40.12 18.37 28.63
C VAL A 50 39.21 18.49 29.84
N ARG A 51 39.47 19.55 30.60
CA ARG A 51 38.79 20.04 31.78
C ARG A 51 37.28 20.10 31.64
N ALA A 52 36.61 19.67 32.70
CA ALA A 52 35.18 19.89 32.92
C ALA A 52 34.82 21.39 32.93
N TYR A 53 33.85 21.77 32.15
CA TYR A 53 33.13 23.04 32.28
C TYR A 53 31.72 22.70 32.77
N ASP A 54 31.47 23.17 33.97
CA ASP A 54 30.20 23.14 34.66
C ASP A 54 29.30 24.20 34.04
N GLY A 55 28.32 23.77 33.26
CA GLY A 55 27.30 24.62 32.68
C GLY A 55 25.97 23.94 32.87
N THR A 56 25.16 24.42 33.79
CA THR A 56 23.76 24.09 34.05
C THR A 56 22.97 23.99 32.77
N LEU A 57 22.82 22.80 32.25
CA LEU A 57 21.86 22.49 31.21
C LEU A 57 20.50 22.29 31.86
N THR A 58 19.58 23.20 31.54
CA THR A 58 18.15 23.06 31.73
C THR A 58 17.68 21.65 31.30
N SER A 59 16.97 20.99 32.17
CA SER A 59 16.47 19.64 32.06
C SER A 59 15.80 19.39 30.72
N VAL A 60 16.48 18.67 29.84
CA VAL A 60 15.84 17.97 28.73
C VAL A 60 14.97 16.89 29.37
N SER A 61 13.68 17.03 29.26
CA SER A 61 12.70 16.03 29.69
C SER A 61 13.12 14.67 29.10
N SER A 62 13.48 13.75 29.95
CA SER A 62 13.76 12.36 29.64
C SER A 62 12.50 11.75 29.04
N PHE A 63 12.40 11.72 27.73
CA PHE A 63 11.44 10.90 27.01
C PHE A 63 11.77 9.45 27.36
N LYS A 64 11.01 8.84 28.28
CA LYS A 64 10.98 7.39 28.41
C LYS A 64 10.59 6.83 27.03
N PRO A 65 11.37 5.93 26.42
CA PRO A 65 11.00 5.36 25.14
C PRO A 65 9.66 4.65 25.31
N ARG A 66 8.66 5.12 24.54
CA ARG A 66 7.32 4.52 24.50
C ARG A 66 7.50 3.05 24.09
N ARG A 67 6.96 2.11 24.88
CA ARG A 67 7.05 0.68 24.55
C ARG A 67 6.48 0.43 23.16
N CYS A 68 7.20 -0.30 22.34
CA CYS A 68 6.71 -0.71 21.02
C CYS A 68 5.67 -1.82 21.22
N LYS A 69 4.49 -1.69 20.58
CA LYS A 69 3.44 -2.72 20.63
C LYS A 69 3.69 -3.77 19.53
N SER A 70 3.39 -5.02 19.80
CA SER A 70 3.37 -6.07 18.79
C SER A 70 2.13 -5.97 17.92
N GLN A 71 2.26 -6.33 16.62
CA GLN A 71 1.12 -6.53 15.73
C GLN A 71 0.32 -7.79 16.11
N TYR A 72 1.00 -8.81 16.67
CA TYR A 72 0.44 -10.07 17.15
C TYR A 72 0.91 -10.35 18.58
N PRO A 73 0.26 -9.79 19.62
CA PRO A 73 0.64 -10.02 21.01
C PRO A 73 0.52 -11.49 21.37
N GLN A 74 1.41 -11.98 22.25
CA GLN A 74 1.36 -13.38 22.71
C GLN A 74 0.10 -13.70 23.52
N ASP A 75 -0.41 -12.71 24.24
CA ASP A 75 -1.62 -12.85 25.08
C ASP A 75 -2.91 -12.67 24.29
N SER A 76 -2.83 -12.53 22.95
CA SER A 76 -4.00 -12.42 22.11
C SER A 76 -4.81 -13.69 22.10
N SER A 77 -6.11 -13.58 22.27
CA SER A 77 -7.06 -14.68 22.08
C SER A 77 -7.25 -15.03 20.59
N GLU A 78 -6.78 -14.18 19.69
CA GLU A 78 -6.90 -14.39 18.25
C GLU A 78 -5.94 -15.47 17.77
N ARG A 79 -6.47 -16.39 16.98
CA ARG A 79 -5.72 -17.50 16.39
C ARG A 79 -5.32 -17.17 14.96
N HIS A 80 -4.18 -17.67 14.52
CA HIS A 80 -3.73 -17.51 13.13
C HIS A 80 -4.66 -18.22 12.15
N VAL A 81 -5.19 -19.38 12.55
CA VAL A 81 -6.15 -20.18 11.79
C VAL A 81 -7.34 -20.51 12.70
N GLU A 82 -8.53 -20.19 12.26
CA GLU A 82 -9.76 -20.45 13.00
C GLU A 82 -10.31 -21.84 12.75
N TYR A 83 -10.30 -22.28 11.46
CA TYR A 83 -10.84 -23.61 11.08
C TYR A 83 -9.96 -24.26 10.02
N ILE A 84 -9.97 -25.60 10.05
CA ILE A 84 -9.48 -26.46 8.97
C ILE A 84 -10.64 -27.33 8.53
N LEU A 85 -10.93 -27.31 7.23
CA LEU A 85 -12.05 -28.00 6.63
C LEU A 85 -11.52 -29.04 5.63
N VAL A 86 -12.20 -30.20 5.53
CA VAL A 86 -11.94 -31.19 4.50
C VAL A 86 -13.25 -31.59 3.83
N ALA A 87 -13.27 -31.48 2.50
CA ALA A 87 -14.37 -31.91 1.66
C ALA A 87 -13.91 -32.98 0.69
N SER A 88 -14.82 -33.88 0.32
CA SER A 88 -14.58 -34.92 -0.67
C SER A 88 -15.74 -35.01 -1.67
N PHE A 89 -15.47 -35.52 -2.86
CA PHE A 89 -16.48 -35.71 -3.86
C PHE A 89 -17.02 -37.15 -3.80
N HIS A 90 -18.32 -37.28 -3.46
CA HIS A 90 -19.01 -38.56 -3.46
C HIS A 90 -19.83 -38.76 -4.75
N ILE A 91 -19.75 -39.93 -5.37
CA ILE A 91 -20.36 -40.21 -6.68
C ILE A 91 -21.86 -39.96 -6.69
N ASP A 92 -22.54 -40.37 -5.63
CA ASP A 92 -24.00 -40.36 -5.56
C ASP A 92 -24.54 -39.08 -4.88
N ARG A 93 -23.71 -38.38 -4.08
CA ARG A 93 -24.13 -37.25 -3.26
C ARG A 93 -23.50 -35.91 -3.70
N GLY A 94 -22.51 -35.95 -4.61
CA GLY A 94 -21.76 -34.78 -5.01
C GLY A 94 -20.70 -34.34 -3.96
N PRO A 95 -20.40 -33.07 -3.85
CA PRO A 95 -19.54 -32.49 -2.83
C PRO A 95 -20.09 -32.73 -1.42
N ILE A 96 -19.28 -33.24 -0.49
CA ILE A 96 -19.64 -33.43 0.91
C ILE A 96 -18.54 -32.95 1.84
N MET A 97 -18.90 -32.37 2.95
CA MET A 97 -17.96 -32.06 4.04
C MET A 97 -17.61 -33.37 4.76
N GLU A 98 -16.31 -33.65 4.86
CA GLU A 98 -15.81 -34.90 5.46
C GLU A 98 -15.41 -34.69 6.92
N HIS A 99 -14.61 -33.68 7.19
CA HIS A 99 -14.18 -33.32 8.54
C HIS A 99 -14.02 -31.80 8.68
N GLN A 100 -14.23 -31.32 9.90
CA GLN A 100 -14.02 -29.92 10.31
C GLN A 100 -13.32 -29.88 11.67
N TYR A 101 -12.39 -28.96 11.88
CA TYR A 101 -11.66 -28.80 13.13
C TYR A 101 -11.38 -27.32 13.41
N PRO A 102 -11.50 -26.82 14.66
CA PRO A 102 -11.73 -27.53 15.92
C PRO A 102 -13.20 -27.89 16.17
N ALA A 103 -14.11 -27.23 15.54
CA ALA A 103 -15.56 -27.43 15.62
C ALA A 103 -16.20 -27.24 14.24
N PRO A 104 -17.42 -27.69 14.01
CA PRO A 104 -18.15 -27.35 12.80
C PRO A 104 -18.30 -25.85 12.66
N ILE A 105 -18.06 -25.33 11.43
CA ILE A 105 -18.30 -23.94 11.11
C ILE A 105 -19.80 -23.69 11.00
N SER A 106 -20.28 -22.56 11.49
CA SER A 106 -21.68 -22.17 11.32
C SER A 106 -22.00 -21.89 9.85
N GLY A 107 -23.20 -22.28 9.41
CA GLY A 107 -23.69 -22.03 8.05
C GLY A 107 -23.98 -23.31 7.26
N ASP A 108 -24.10 -23.16 5.94
CA ASP A 108 -24.43 -24.25 5.03
C ASP A 108 -23.19 -25.07 4.63
N GLU A 109 -23.05 -26.26 5.23
CA GLU A 109 -21.95 -27.20 4.92
C GLU A 109 -21.93 -27.65 3.45
N SER A 110 -23.08 -27.77 2.83
CA SER A 110 -23.18 -28.17 1.41
C SER A 110 -22.59 -27.08 0.53
N MET A 111 -22.94 -25.84 0.81
CA MET A 111 -22.38 -24.68 0.12
C MET A 111 -20.85 -24.60 0.25
N LEU A 112 -20.31 -24.82 1.44
CA LEU A 112 -18.86 -24.81 1.66
C LEU A 112 -18.18 -25.95 0.90
N ALA A 113 -18.75 -27.14 0.90
CA ALA A 113 -18.21 -28.28 0.16
C ALA A 113 -18.21 -28.04 -1.36
N GLU A 114 -19.25 -27.39 -1.90
CA GLU A 114 -19.32 -26.97 -3.31
C GLU A 114 -18.22 -25.97 -3.67
N LEU A 115 -18.01 -24.91 -2.85
CA LEU A 115 -16.96 -23.93 -3.07
C LEU A 115 -15.55 -24.53 -2.94
N MET A 116 -15.38 -25.54 -2.09
CA MET A 116 -14.11 -26.25 -1.93
C MET A 116 -13.80 -27.20 -3.11
N LEU A 117 -14.79 -27.65 -3.85
CA LEU A 117 -14.63 -28.58 -4.96
C LEU A 117 -15.09 -27.94 -6.27
N PRO A 118 -14.25 -27.03 -6.85
CA PRO A 118 -14.62 -26.27 -8.03
C PRO A 118 -14.89 -27.16 -9.25
N ASP A 119 -15.62 -26.61 -10.22
CA ASP A 119 -15.92 -27.28 -11.49
C ASP A 119 -14.65 -27.78 -12.17
N GLN A 120 -14.73 -28.96 -12.77
CA GLN A 120 -13.65 -29.60 -13.52
C GLN A 120 -12.43 -30.04 -12.69
N THR A 121 -12.53 -30.16 -11.38
CA THR A 121 -11.43 -30.62 -10.50
C THR A 121 -10.88 -31.99 -10.91
N HIS A 122 -11.75 -32.87 -11.45
CA HIS A 122 -11.37 -34.23 -11.92
C HIS A 122 -10.46 -34.23 -13.16
N VAL A 123 -10.36 -33.11 -13.87
CA VAL A 123 -9.50 -32.95 -15.06
C VAL A 123 -8.06 -32.66 -14.68
N ARG A 124 -7.84 -32.14 -13.46
CA ARG A 124 -6.53 -31.75 -12.96
C ARG A 124 -6.12 -32.58 -11.77
N SER A 125 -4.83 -32.83 -11.64
CA SER A 125 -4.28 -33.52 -10.46
C SER A 125 -4.34 -32.65 -9.22
N GLN A 126 -4.24 -31.33 -9.39
CA GLN A 126 -4.20 -30.34 -8.32
C GLN A 126 -4.81 -29.01 -8.78
N ASP A 127 -5.60 -28.37 -7.93
CA ASP A 127 -6.09 -27.00 -8.12
C ASP A 127 -6.17 -26.27 -6.78
N TRP A 128 -6.19 -24.95 -6.84
CA TRP A 128 -6.32 -24.05 -5.69
C TRP A 128 -7.56 -23.19 -5.86
N THR A 129 -8.25 -22.91 -4.75
CA THR A 129 -9.30 -21.91 -4.74
C THR A 129 -9.11 -20.97 -3.56
N ILE A 130 -9.61 -19.75 -3.71
CA ILE A 130 -9.70 -18.77 -2.65
C ILE A 130 -11.11 -18.21 -2.67
N PHE A 131 -11.78 -18.20 -1.52
CA PHE A 131 -13.06 -17.55 -1.35
C PHE A 131 -13.15 -16.89 0.03
N PHE A 132 -14.13 -16.01 0.22
CA PHE A 132 -14.26 -15.23 1.44
C PHE A 132 -15.56 -15.58 2.14
N LEU A 133 -15.50 -15.64 3.47
CA LEU A 133 -16.65 -15.83 4.34
C LEU A 133 -16.83 -14.61 5.23
N HIS A 134 -18.08 -14.18 5.40
CA HIS A 134 -18.46 -13.16 6.36
C HIS A 134 -18.88 -13.85 7.66
N LYS A 135 -18.21 -13.52 8.77
CA LYS A 135 -18.64 -14.00 10.09
C LYS A 135 -19.82 -13.14 10.55
N ASP A 136 -20.95 -13.76 10.88
CA ASP A 136 -22.08 -13.07 11.47
C ASP A 136 -21.87 -12.93 12.97
N SER A 137 -21.52 -11.72 13.41
CA SER A 137 -21.29 -11.40 14.82
C SER A 137 -22.59 -11.33 15.65
N SER A 138 -23.75 -11.37 15.02
CA SER A 138 -25.03 -11.36 15.75
C SER A 138 -25.35 -12.70 16.43
N ALA A 139 -24.88 -13.81 15.86
CA ALA A 139 -25.09 -15.14 16.43
C ALA A 139 -24.27 -15.39 17.71
N ASP A 140 -23.03 -14.87 17.76
CA ASP A 140 -22.13 -15.05 18.92
C ASP A 140 -22.63 -14.27 20.17
N GLN A 141 -23.46 -13.22 20.01
CA GLN A 141 -24.02 -12.46 21.12
C GLN A 141 -25.22 -13.12 21.78
N GLU A 142 -25.96 -13.96 21.04
CA GLU A 142 -27.09 -14.70 21.59
C GLU A 142 -26.64 -15.90 22.44
N ASP A 143 -25.52 -16.53 22.11
CA ASP A 143 -24.97 -17.67 22.87
C ASP A 143 -24.29 -17.23 24.17
N ASP A 144 -23.63 -16.07 24.20
CA ASP A 144 -22.97 -15.54 25.40
C ASP A 144 -23.97 -14.95 26.40
N ASP A 145 -25.08 -14.36 25.95
CA ASP A 145 -26.17 -13.89 26.77
C ASP A 145 -27.01 -15.04 27.39
N SER A 146 -27.00 -16.22 26.79
CA SER A 146 -27.67 -17.42 27.32
C SER A 146 -26.91 -18.08 28.46
N LEU A 147 -25.55 -17.93 28.47
CA LEU A 147 -24.68 -18.52 29.51
C LEU A 147 -24.46 -17.60 30.74
N THR A 148 -24.63 -16.30 30.62
CA THR A 148 -24.34 -15.34 31.67
C THR A 148 -25.55 -14.62 32.20
N GLY A 149 -26.70 -15.20 32.35
CA GLY A 149 -27.94 -14.79 33.05
C GLY A 149 -28.03 -13.41 33.77
N LYS A 150 -27.36 -12.36 33.29
CA LYS A 150 -27.37 -11.01 33.82
C LYS A 150 -28.14 -10.06 32.92
N LYS A 151 -29.46 -9.94 33.21
CA LYS A 151 -30.34 -8.91 32.64
C LYS A 151 -29.78 -7.50 32.93
N LYS A 152 -29.17 -6.85 31.93
CA LYS A 152 -28.91 -5.41 31.97
C LYS A 152 -30.24 -4.64 31.91
N LYS A 153 -30.66 -4.03 33.03
CA LYS A 153 -31.81 -3.11 33.09
C LYS A 153 -31.52 -1.89 32.19
N LYS A 154 -32.29 -1.72 31.11
CA LYS A 154 -32.37 -0.48 30.33
C LYS A 154 -32.84 0.64 31.25
N LYS A 155 -32.02 1.70 31.45
CA LYS A 155 -32.47 2.96 32.06
C LYS A 155 -33.29 3.74 31.04
N PRO A 156 -34.49 4.26 31.43
CA PRO A 156 -35.29 5.08 30.54
C PRO A 156 -34.68 6.49 30.41
N ARG A 157 -34.65 7.02 29.19
CA ARG A 157 -34.39 8.43 28.90
C ARG A 157 -35.46 9.29 29.62
N ARG A 158 -35.00 10.26 30.42
CA ARG A 158 -35.85 11.30 30.96
C ARG A 158 -35.43 12.64 30.38
N SER A 159 -36.42 13.30 29.82
CA SER A 159 -36.35 14.64 29.27
C SER A 159 -36.28 15.69 30.36
N GLN A 160 -35.45 16.68 30.15
CA GLN A 160 -35.54 18.12 30.36
C GLN A 160 -36.43 18.69 31.50
N ASP A 161 -35.88 19.47 32.37
CA ASP A 161 -36.03 20.92 32.57
C ASP A 161 -35.62 21.30 34.00
N GLY A 162 -35.01 22.49 34.15
CA GLY A 162 -35.17 23.37 35.29
C GLY A 162 -34.01 23.62 36.23
N ASP A 163 -33.37 24.75 36.04
CA ASP A 163 -32.82 25.75 36.98
C ASP A 163 -32.42 25.40 38.42
N GLY A 164 -31.27 25.95 38.84
CA GLY A 164 -31.02 26.30 40.25
C GLY A 164 -29.54 26.19 40.65
N ALA A 165 -28.91 27.30 40.86
CA ALA A 165 -27.59 27.51 41.45
C ALA A 165 -27.47 26.88 42.86
N ASP A 166 -26.28 26.41 43.24
CA ASP A 166 -25.54 26.92 44.40
C ASP A 166 -24.12 26.34 44.54
N ASP A 167 -23.26 27.16 45.07
CA ASP A 167 -21.84 27.01 45.37
C ASP A 167 -21.53 25.82 46.31
N SER A 168 -20.39 25.17 46.10
CA SER A 168 -19.36 24.93 47.15
C SER A 168 -18.10 24.26 46.60
N GLU A 169 -17.00 24.94 46.78
CA GLU A 169 -15.63 24.50 46.61
C GLU A 169 -15.32 23.32 47.56
N GLU A 170 -14.70 22.26 47.04
CA GLU A 170 -13.81 21.39 47.80
C GLU A 170 -12.73 20.84 46.89
N ASP A 171 -11.52 21.31 47.17
CA ASP A 171 -10.27 20.77 46.65
C ASP A 171 -10.10 19.30 47.03
N GLN A 172 -9.89 18.42 46.06
CA GLN A 172 -9.26 17.14 46.27
C GLN A 172 -8.32 16.77 45.13
N ASP A 173 -7.06 16.60 45.50
CA ASP A 173 -5.96 16.07 44.74
C ASP A 173 -6.34 14.88 43.87
N GLU A 174 -6.41 15.05 42.54
CA GLU A 174 -6.40 13.96 41.60
C GLU A 174 -4.98 13.67 41.10
N SER A 175 -4.37 12.69 41.74
CA SER A 175 -3.23 11.97 41.21
C SER A 175 -3.54 11.47 39.79
N GLY A 176 -2.76 11.91 38.82
CA GLY A 176 -2.91 11.59 37.40
C GLY A 176 -2.99 10.08 37.13
N LYS A 177 -4.18 9.60 36.87
CA LYS A 177 -4.38 8.44 36.00
C LYS A 177 -4.15 8.94 34.59
N GLU A 178 -2.98 8.64 34.04
CA GLU A 178 -2.76 8.66 32.60
C GLU A 178 -3.84 7.74 31.99
N GLU A 179 -4.84 8.35 31.37
CA GLU A 179 -5.76 7.64 30.50
C GLU A 179 -4.89 6.98 29.42
N GLU A 180 -4.67 5.68 29.53
CA GLU A 180 -4.26 4.86 28.44
C GLU A 180 -5.32 5.03 27.35
N SER A 181 -5.09 5.99 26.43
CA SER A 181 -5.83 6.04 25.19
C SER A 181 -5.63 4.68 24.55
N SER A 182 -6.68 3.89 24.47
CA SER A 182 -6.75 2.69 23.69
C SER A 182 -6.49 3.08 22.24
N ASP A 183 -5.22 3.04 21.85
CA ASP A 183 -4.78 3.06 20.43
C ASP A 183 -5.15 1.71 19.75
N ASP A 184 -6.21 1.08 20.15
CA ASP A 184 -6.97 0.17 19.34
C ASP A 184 -7.67 1.06 18.30
N GLU A 185 -6.90 1.52 17.33
CA GLU A 185 -7.44 1.87 16.03
C GLU A 185 -8.10 0.57 15.55
N ASP A 186 -9.36 0.34 15.97
CA ASP A 186 -10.29 -0.47 15.24
C ASP A 186 -10.11 -0.03 13.81
N GLU A 187 -9.56 -0.90 12.99
CA GLU A 187 -9.61 -0.72 11.55
C GLU A 187 -11.09 -0.58 11.26
N GLY A 188 -11.58 0.65 11.14
CA GLY A 188 -12.97 1.01 11.00
C GLY A 188 -13.58 0.28 9.80
N GLY A 189 -13.71 -1.03 9.98
CA GLY A 189 -14.21 -1.97 9.01
C GLY A 189 -15.70 -1.84 8.98
N GLU A 190 -16.25 -1.38 7.88
CA GLU A 190 -17.67 -1.47 7.61
C GLU A 190 -18.08 -2.96 7.60
N GLY A 191 -18.67 -3.42 8.67
CA GLY A 191 -19.22 -4.76 8.81
C GLY A 191 -18.26 -5.79 9.44
N PRO A 192 -18.76 -7.03 9.65
CA PRO A 192 -18.03 -8.09 10.31
C PRO A 192 -16.70 -8.42 9.58
N PRO A 193 -15.66 -8.84 10.31
CA PRO A 193 -14.36 -9.14 9.72
C PRO A 193 -14.47 -10.26 8.68
N LEU A 194 -13.77 -10.10 7.55
CA LEU A 194 -13.68 -11.13 6.51
C LEU A 194 -12.82 -12.29 7.00
N MET A 195 -13.29 -13.51 6.71
CA MET A 195 -12.49 -14.73 6.84
C MET A 195 -12.06 -15.18 5.47
N TYR A 196 -10.76 -15.32 5.27
CA TYR A 196 -10.17 -15.79 4.02
C TYR A 196 -10.03 -17.31 4.07
N VAL A 197 -10.46 -17.97 3.01
CA VAL A 197 -10.34 -19.42 2.89
C VAL A 197 -9.39 -19.73 1.75
N LEU A 198 -8.27 -20.36 2.08
CA LEU A 198 -7.34 -20.93 1.11
C LEU A 198 -7.60 -22.44 1.03
N ASN A 199 -7.99 -22.90 -0.12
CA ASN A 199 -8.37 -24.29 -0.35
C ASN A 199 -7.47 -24.95 -1.41
N LEU A 200 -7.03 -26.16 -1.11
CA LEU A 200 -6.28 -27.02 -2.01
C LEU A 200 -7.10 -28.25 -2.36
N VAL A 201 -7.29 -28.49 -3.64
CA VAL A 201 -7.91 -29.72 -4.16
C VAL A 201 -6.85 -30.62 -4.76
N ASN A 202 -6.88 -31.88 -4.43
CA ASN A 202 -6.00 -32.91 -5.01
C ASN A 202 -6.81 -34.12 -5.47
N THR A 203 -6.51 -34.61 -6.67
CA THR A 203 -7.13 -35.77 -7.29
C THR A 203 -6.10 -36.88 -7.41
N LYS A 204 -6.32 -37.98 -6.66
CA LYS A 204 -5.48 -39.17 -6.75
C LYS A 204 -6.18 -40.26 -7.55
N GLN A 205 -5.45 -40.83 -8.49
CA GLN A 205 -5.93 -42.01 -9.22
C GLN A 205 -6.03 -43.21 -8.26
N ASP A 206 -7.20 -43.83 -8.21
CA ASP A 206 -7.45 -45.01 -7.41
C ASP A 206 -8.39 -45.94 -8.18
N HIS A 207 -7.85 -47.02 -8.66
CA HIS A 207 -8.60 -48.02 -9.44
C HIS A 207 -9.56 -48.86 -8.59
N THR A 208 -9.52 -48.73 -7.27
CA THR A 208 -10.43 -49.44 -6.36
C THR A 208 -11.81 -48.79 -6.28
N VAL A 209 -11.91 -47.50 -6.63
CA VAL A 209 -13.18 -46.76 -6.65
C VAL A 209 -13.82 -46.73 -8.01
N LYS A 210 -15.16 -46.71 -8.07
CA LYS A 210 -15.96 -46.78 -9.32
C LYS A 210 -15.56 -45.69 -10.35
N ARG A 211 -15.03 -44.56 -9.94
CA ARG A 211 -14.66 -43.43 -10.79
C ARG A 211 -13.18 -43.42 -11.19
N GLY A 212 -12.39 -44.36 -10.66
CA GLY A 212 -10.95 -44.44 -10.91
C GLY A 212 -10.11 -43.31 -10.28
N ALA A 213 -10.72 -42.40 -9.52
CA ALA A 213 -10.03 -41.36 -8.83
C ALA A 213 -10.76 -40.89 -7.55
N VAL A 214 -10.02 -40.53 -6.55
CA VAL A 214 -10.50 -39.89 -5.29
C VAL A 214 -10.13 -38.44 -5.31
N VAL A 215 -11.12 -37.55 -5.13
CA VAL A 215 -10.95 -36.10 -5.06
C VAL A 215 -11.19 -35.65 -3.62
N LYS A 216 -10.18 -35.02 -3.03
CA LYS A 216 -10.29 -34.40 -1.71
C LYS A 216 -9.78 -32.97 -1.75
N ALA A 217 -10.44 -32.11 -0.98
CA ALA A 217 -10.08 -30.73 -0.76
C ALA A 217 -9.79 -30.48 0.70
N MET A 218 -8.77 -29.69 1.01
CA MET A 218 -8.46 -29.23 2.37
C MET A 218 -8.33 -27.72 2.37
N ALA A 219 -9.03 -27.06 3.27
CA ALA A 219 -9.05 -25.61 3.38
C ALA A 219 -8.58 -25.13 4.75
N ILE A 220 -7.86 -24.01 4.77
CA ILE A 220 -7.52 -23.23 5.96
C ILE A 220 -8.36 -21.96 5.94
N CYS A 221 -9.08 -21.70 7.04
CA CYS A 221 -9.85 -20.48 7.29
C CYS A 221 -9.09 -19.59 8.24
N THR A 222 -8.74 -18.38 7.80
CA THR A 222 -7.89 -17.44 8.52
C THR A 222 -8.34 -15.99 8.34
N ARG A 223 -8.02 -15.11 9.29
CA ARG A 223 -8.16 -13.66 9.13
C ARG A 223 -6.95 -13.00 8.50
N HIS A 224 -5.85 -13.74 8.38
CA HIS A 224 -4.62 -13.22 7.79
C HIS A 224 -4.69 -13.19 6.27
N SER A 225 -4.39 -12.03 5.67
CA SER A 225 -4.40 -11.86 4.22
C SER A 225 -3.21 -12.51 3.49
N PHE A 226 -2.14 -12.87 4.22
CA PHE A 226 -0.91 -13.46 3.66
C PHE A 226 -1.02 -14.98 3.47
N LEU A 227 -1.95 -15.40 2.63
CA LEU A 227 -2.32 -16.82 2.42
C LEU A 227 -1.18 -17.69 1.89
N HIS A 228 -0.15 -17.11 1.27
CA HIS A 228 0.96 -17.84 0.65
C HIS A 228 1.74 -18.72 1.63
N ILE A 229 1.79 -18.34 2.92
CA ILE A 229 2.53 -19.13 3.94
C ILE A 229 1.90 -20.48 4.22
N TYR A 230 0.60 -20.64 3.95
CA TYR A 230 -0.15 -21.86 4.20
C TYR A 230 -0.10 -22.86 3.04
N LYS A 231 0.27 -22.43 1.81
CA LYS A 231 0.33 -23.31 0.63
C LYS A 231 1.22 -24.56 0.85
N PRO A 232 2.47 -24.44 1.33
CA PRO A 232 3.32 -25.62 1.58
C PRO A 232 2.75 -26.57 2.64
N LEU A 233 2.11 -26.01 3.67
CA LEU A 233 1.52 -26.77 4.76
C LEU A 233 0.31 -27.59 4.29
N LEU A 234 -0.58 -26.95 3.50
CA LEU A 234 -1.74 -27.65 2.93
C LEU A 234 -1.34 -28.81 2.02
N LEU A 235 -0.26 -28.65 1.23
CA LEU A 235 0.27 -29.72 0.40
C LEU A 235 0.70 -30.92 1.25
N LEU A 236 1.46 -30.70 2.31
CA LEU A 236 1.92 -31.75 3.20
C LEU A 236 0.75 -32.40 3.96
N ALA A 237 -0.10 -31.56 4.55
CA ALA A 237 -1.21 -32.04 5.37
C ALA A 237 -2.25 -32.82 4.56
N LEU A 238 -2.57 -32.40 3.33
CA LEU A 238 -3.49 -33.11 2.46
C LEU A 238 -2.92 -34.47 2.02
N GLU A 239 -1.60 -34.55 1.76
CA GLU A 239 -0.93 -35.82 1.49
C GLU A 239 -0.96 -36.77 2.68
N ASP A 240 -0.79 -36.28 3.89
CA ASP A 240 -0.89 -37.06 5.12
C ASP A 240 -2.34 -37.48 5.38
N TYR A 241 -3.32 -36.60 5.09
CA TYR A 241 -4.72 -36.91 5.22
C TYR A 241 -5.19 -37.99 4.22
N PHE A 242 -4.62 -38.09 3.03
CA PHE A 242 -4.89 -39.18 2.11
C PHE A 242 -4.43 -40.53 2.65
N LYS A 243 -3.35 -40.55 3.48
CA LYS A 243 -2.86 -41.77 4.13
C LYS A 243 -3.66 -42.10 5.40
N ASN A 244 -3.97 -41.06 6.17
CA ASN A 244 -4.63 -41.15 7.48
C ASN A 244 -5.82 -40.18 7.53
N PRO A 245 -6.99 -40.53 7.03
CA PRO A 245 -8.15 -39.64 6.95
C PRO A 245 -8.86 -39.52 8.33
N TYR A 246 -8.13 -39.02 9.33
CA TYR A 246 -8.65 -38.88 10.67
C TYR A 246 -8.57 -37.42 11.13
N LEU A 247 -9.38 -37.11 12.15
CA LEU A 247 -9.44 -35.75 12.76
C LEU A 247 -8.11 -35.32 13.37
N GLU A 248 -7.30 -36.26 13.83
CA GLU A 248 -5.98 -36.05 14.41
C GLU A 248 -5.00 -35.35 13.43
N THR A 249 -5.11 -35.63 12.12
CA THR A 249 -4.31 -34.97 11.08
C THR A 249 -4.65 -33.49 11.00
N LEU A 250 -5.94 -33.14 11.10
CA LEU A 250 -6.39 -31.75 11.12
C LEU A 250 -5.93 -31.06 12.42
N ALA A 251 -6.05 -31.74 13.55
CA ALA A 251 -5.60 -31.22 14.84
C ALA A 251 -4.10 -30.92 14.85
N SER A 252 -3.29 -31.82 14.27
CA SER A 252 -1.84 -31.62 14.14
C SER A 252 -1.52 -30.38 13.31
N LEU A 253 -2.16 -30.21 12.15
CA LEU A 253 -1.97 -29.03 11.31
C LEU A 253 -2.41 -27.74 12.02
N TYR A 254 -3.59 -27.77 12.66
CA TYR A 254 -4.14 -26.63 13.39
C TYR A 254 -3.21 -26.16 14.50
N ASN A 255 -2.72 -27.09 15.33
CA ASN A 255 -1.81 -26.77 16.41
C ASN A 255 -0.46 -26.25 15.90
N ALA A 256 0.07 -26.84 14.82
CA ALA A 256 1.33 -26.42 14.23
C ALA A 256 1.26 -24.98 13.70
N VAL A 257 0.17 -24.62 13.02
CA VAL A 257 0.00 -23.28 12.47
C VAL A 257 -0.23 -22.25 13.57
N ASN A 258 -1.06 -22.57 14.56
CA ASN A 258 -1.35 -21.65 15.67
C ASN A 258 -0.20 -21.53 16.69
N ALA A 259 0.81 -22.40 16.63
CA ALA A 259 2.04 -22.26 17.38
C ALA A 259 3.09 -21.33 16.74
N MET A 260 2.79 -20.76 15.58
CA MET A 260 3.68 -19.80 14.89
C MET A 260 3.85 -18.52 15.71
N ASP A 261 5.08 -18.16 16.03
CA ASP A 261 5.38 -16.93 16.77
C ASP A 261 5.60 -15.75 15.82
N LEU A 262 4.69 -14.77 15.89
CA LEU A 262 4.73 -13.49 15.19
C LEU A 262 4.82 -12.30 16.16
N SER A 263 5.01 -12.54 17.42
CA SER A 263 4.95 -11.54 18.50
C SER A 263 6.05 -10.47 18.44
N LEU A 264 7.14 -10.73 17.71
CA LEU A 264 8.21 -9.76 17.48
C LEU A 264 7.96 -8.85 16.27
N LEU A 265 6.83 -9.00 15.60
CA LEU A 265 6.44 -8.11 14.50
C LEU A 265 5.91 -6.79 15.07
N PRO A 266 6.60 -5.63 14.87
CA PRO A 266 6.18 -4.37 15.46
C PRO A 266 4.90 -3.84 14.80
N LYS A 267 3.98 -3.27 15.61
CA LYS A 267 2.82 -2.53 15.10
C LYS A 267 3.29 -1.16 14.60
N LEU A 268 3.29 -0.96 13.30
CA LEU A 268 3.64 0.29 12.65
C LEU A 268 2.39 1.19 12.55
N SER A 269 2.57 2.51 12.74
CA SER A 269 1.51 3.49 12.49
C SER A 269 1.12 3.52 11.01
N LEU A 270 -0.03 4.08 10.68
CA LEU A 270 -0.50 4.19 9.30
C LEU A 270 0.52 4.90 8.38
N LEU A 271 1.13 6.00 8.86
CA LEU A 271 2.15 6.75 8.11
C LEU A 271 3.43 5.93 7.92
N GLU A 272 3.89 5.23 8.93
CA GLU A 272 5.05 4.34 8.85
C GLU A 272 4.82 3.19 7.87
N ARG A 273 3.62 2.58 7.89
CA ARG A 273 3.20 1.57 6.91
C ARG A 273 3.26 2.11 5.48
N GLN A 274 2.77 3.34 5.26
CA GLN A 274 2.81 3.97 3.94
C GLN A 274 4.24 4.26 3.46
N ILE A 275 5.13 4.71 4.35
CA ILE A 275 6.54 4.93 4.03
C ILE A 275 7.22 3.61 3.67
N LEU A 276 7.08 2.58 4.51
CA LEU A 276 7.68 1.27 4.26
C LEU A 276 7.20 0.67 2.93
N GLN A 277 5.91 0.76 2.64
CA GLN A 277 5.35 0.26 1.38
C GLN A 277 5.85 1.00 0.14
N ALA A 278 6.19 2.29 0.28
CA ALA A 278 6.67 3.12 -0.81
C ALA A 278 8.20 3.07 -0.99
N SER A 279 8.94 2.49 -0.05
CA SER A 279 10.40 2.39 -0.05
C SER A 279 10.87 0.98 -0.45
N ASN A 280 12.03 0.90 -1.10
CA ASN A 280 12.74 -0.36 -1.33
C ASN A 280 13.89 -0.56 -0.33
N CYS A 281 13.97 0.27 0.72
CA CYS A 281 15.02 0.24 1.72
C CYS A 281 14.78 -0.91 2.70
N LYS A 282 15.70 -1.90 2.74
CA LYS A 282 15.52 -3.15 3.49
C LYS A 282 15.67 -3.02 5.00
N ASP A 283 16.23 -1.92 5.47
CA ASP A 283 16.46 -1.61 6.88
C ASP A 283 15.61 -0.43 7.39
N MET A 284 14.55 -0.07 6.67
CA MET A 284 13.60 0.96 7.08
C MET A 284 12.87 0.52 8.36
N PHE A 285 12.89 1.35 9.41
CA PHE A 285 12.32 1.05 10.74
C PHE A 285 12.93 -0.18 11.44
N LEU A 286 14.18 -0.53 11.15
CA LEU A 286 14.87 -1.65 11.81
C LEU A 286 14.95 -1.47 13.34
N GLU A 287 15.03 -0.23 13.81
CA GLU A 287 15.06 0.13 15.23
C GLU A 287 13.80 -0.32 15.99
N LYS A 288 12.67 -0.44 15.31
CA LYS A 288 11.43 -0.96 15.92
C LYS A 288 11.56 -2.46 16.24
N PHE A 289 12.15 -3.22 15.32
CA PHE A 289 12.43 -4.65 15.55
C PHE A 289 13.48 -4.84 16.66
N GLU A 290 14.52 -4.00 16.68
CA GLU A 290 15.50 -4.00 17.76
C GLU A 290 14.86 -3.73 19.12
N GLN A 291 13.91 -2.78 19.17
CA GLN A 291 13.18 -2.46 20.38
C GLN A 291 12.30 -3.63 20.83
N MET A 292 11.57 -4.28 19.91
CA MET A 292 10.76 -5.47 20.21
C MET A 292 11.61 -6.60 20.79
N ILE A 293 12.75 -6.90 20.16
CA ILE A 293 13.66 -7.95 20.64
C ILE A 293 14.19 -7.60 22.03
N ARG A 294 14.56 -6.34 22.26
CA ARG A 294 15.04 -5.88 23.58
C ARG A 294 13.98 -6.05 24.65
N GLN A 295 12.74 -5.64 24.39
CA GLN A 295 11.62 -5.80 25.32
C GLN A 295 11.37 -7.27 25.65
N ARG A 296 11.44 -8.16 24.66
CA ARG A 296 11.30 -9.59 24.87
C ARG A 296 12.41 -10.16 25.74
N MET A 297 13.66 -9.77 25.51
CA MET A 297 14.80 -10.23 26.34
C MET A 297 14.71 -9.73 27.77
N GLU A 298 14.22 -8.50 27.98
CA GLU A 298 13.94 -7.96 29.32
C GLU A 298 12.86 -8.76 30.05
N GLU A 299 11.80 -9.15 29.36
CA GLU A 299 10.69 -9.97 29.89
C GLU A 299 11.16 -11.40 30.25
N GLU A 300 12.10 -11.96 29.49
CA GLU A 300 12.72 -13.27 29.76
C GLU A 300 13.83 -13.20 30.86
N GLY A 301 14.12 -12.01 31.39
CA GLY A 301 15.11 -11.81 32.42
C GLY A 301 16.57 -11.84 31.95
N GLU A 302 16.79 -11.76 30.64
CA GLU A 302 18.15 -11.64 30.07
C GLU A 302 18.57 -10.17 30.04
N THR A 303 19.60 -9.81 30.85
CA THR A 303 20.14 -8.43 30.83
C THR A 303 21.00 -8.20 29.59
N TYR A 304 20.59 -7.27 28.75
CA TYR A 304 21.37 -6.82 27.60
C TYR A 304 22.30 -5.67 27.99
N ASP A 305 23.59 -5.94 28.08
CA ASP A 305 24.60 -4.90 28.35
C ASP A 305 25.05 -4.22 27.05
N MET A 306 24.52 -3.01 26.82
CA MET A 306 24.81 -2.17 25.62
C MET A 306 26.26 -1.63 25.58
N ASN A 307 27.01 -1.70 26.69
CA ASN A 307 28.34 -1.12 26.79
C ASN A 307 29.49 -2.13 26.55
N SER A 308 29.20 -3.41 26.40
CA SER A 308 30.22 -4.40 26.08
C SER A 308 30.43 -4.51 24.55
N PRO A 309 31.68 -4.43 24.07
CA PRO A 309 31.96 -4.68 22.67
C PRO A 309 31.52 -6.11 22.30
N PRO A 310 30.85 -6.32 21.16
CA PRO A 310 30.32 -7.61 20.79
C PRO A 310 31.46 -8.62 20.63
N SER A 311 31.57 -9.53 21.56
CA SER A 311 32.47 -10.66 21.38
C SER A 311 31.84 -11.64 20.37
N PRO A 312 32.58 -12.10 19.33
CA PRO A 312 32.04 -12.90 18.24
C PRO A 312 31.41 -14.24 18.66
N LYS A 313 31.52 -14.65 19.90
CA LYS A 313 31.02 -15.93 20.43
C LYS A 313 29.70 -15.81 21.22
N LYS A 314 29.19 -14.60 21.52
CA LYS A 314 27.95 -14.38 22.26
C LYS A 314 26.77 -13.91 21.41
N LEU A 315 26.95 -13.71 20.12
CA LEU A 315 25.94 -13.23 19.17
C LEU A 315 25.21 -14.35 18.40
N VAL A 316 25.00 -15.50 19.01
CA VAL A 316 23.84 -16.33 18.61
C VAL A 316 22.72 -15.92 19.55
N SER A 317 22.21 -14.72 19.34
CA SER A 317 20.98 -14.27 19.97
C SER A 317 19.87 -15.21 19.53
N LYS A 318 19.07 -15.67 20.48
CA LYS A 318 17.86 -16.46 20.27
C LYS A 318 16.93 -15.78 19.21
N TYR A 319 17.05 -14.49 19.09
CA TYR A 319 16.30 -13.63 18.18
C TYR A 319 17.26 -12.94 17.22
N ALA A 320 17.03 -13.13 15.90
CA ALA A 320 17.79 -12.48 14.85
C ALA A 320 17.00 -11.28 14.29
N LEU A 321 17.71 -10.18 14.02
CA LEU A 321 17.11 -9.06 13.29
C LEU A 321 16.74 -9.47 11.86
N PRO A 322 15.61 -9.00 11.33
CA PRO A 322 15.23 -9.28 9.95
C PRO A 322 16.27 -8.69 8.97
N ARG A 323 16.58 -9.43 7.92
CA ARG A 323 17.46 -8.96 6.83
C ARG A 323 16.74 -7.97 5.91
N ASP A 324 15.42 -8.03 5.90
CA ASP A 324 14.55 -7.17 5.14
C ASP A 324 13.34 -6.84 6.02
N THR A 325 13.17 -5.56 6.35
CA THR A 325 12.07 -5.12 7.23
C THR A 325 10.70 -5.15 6.56
N HIS A 326 10.64 -5.42 5.25
CA HIS A 326 9.38 -5.64 4.55
C HIS A 326 8.78 -7.01 4.83
N GLU A 327 9.60 -7.99 5.26
CA GLU A 327 9.21 -9.36 5.52
C GLU A 327 9.78 -9.83 6.86
N TYR A 328 8.91 -10.36 7.71
CA TYR A 328 9.33 -11.03 8.95
C TYR A 328 9.48 -12.52 8.72
N GLU A 329 10.65 -13.07 9.04
CA GLU A 329 10.94 -14.49 8.90
C GLU A 329 10.55 -15.24 10.19
N SER A 330 9.61 -16.19 10.07
CA SER A 330 9.20 -17.13 11.12
C SER A 330 9.26 -18.56 10.62
N LYS A 331 8.87 -19.52 11.44
CA LYS A 331 8.84 -20.94 11.10
C LYS A 331 7.60 -21.60 11.68
N ILE A 332 7.05 -22.54 10.94
CA ILE A 332 5.99 -23.43 11.41
C ILE A 332 6.57 -24.84 11.50
N ILE A 333 6.38 -25.52 12.61
CA ILE A 333 6.85 -26.91 12.81
C ILE A 333 5.67 -27.83 12.61
N TYR A 334 5.66 -28.57 11.51
CA TYR A 334 4.64 -29.57 11.21
C TYR A 334 5.27 -30.94 11.10
N ASN A 335 4.82 -31.90 11.93
CA ASN A 335 5.38 -33.26 12.04
C ASN A 335 6.93 -33.24 12.16
N ASP A 336 7.45 -32.43 13.08
CA ASP A 336 8.89 -32.22 13.32
C ASP A 336 9.68 -31.60 12.15
N ILE A 337 8.99 -31.18 11.08
CA ILE A 337 9.60 -30.51 9.93
C ILE A 337 9.45 -29.00 10.09
N PRO A 338 10.57 -28.25 10.25
CA PRO A 338 10.51 -26.79 10.30
C PRO A 338 10.32 -26.22 8.87
N ILE A 339 9.20 -25.57 8.65
CA ILE A 339 8.85 -24.89 7.38
C ILE A 339 9.08 -23.40 7.59
N PRO A 340 10.07 -22.79 6.90
CA PRO A 340 10.30 -21.36 6.99
C PRO A 340 9.17 -20.60 6.29
N VAL A 341 8.68 -19.55 6.93
CA VAL A 341 7.63 -18.69 6.41
C VAL A 341 8.06 -17.23 6.48
N LYS A 342 7.57 -16.43 5.54
CA LYS A 342 7.81 -15.00 5.47
C LYS A 342 6.48 -14.27 5.52
N VAL A 343 6.33 -13.45 6.54
CA VAL A 343 5.11 -12.68 6.77
C VAL A 343 5.37 -11.22 6.40
N PRO A 344 4.55 -10.58 5.56
CA PRO A 344 4.71 -9.16 5.26
C PRO A 344 4.56 -8.30 6.51
N THR A 345 5.48 -7.37 6.74
CA THR A 345 5.40 -6.44 7.87
C THR A 345 4.26 -5.46 7.71
N VAL A 346 3.99 -5.04 6.48
CA VAL A 346 2.86 -4.16 6.14
C VAL A 346 1.81 -4.96 5.40
N ILE A 347 0.64 -5.04 6.01
CA ILE A 347 -0.54 -5.68 5.44
C ILE A 347 -1.51 -4.57 5.05
N TRP A 348 -2.00 -4.63 3.81
CA TRP A 348 -3.02 -3.72 3.29
C TRP A 348 -4.31 -4.51 3.08
N PRO A 349 -5.49 -4.00 3.49
CA PRO A 349 -6.74 -4.77 3.44
C PRO A 349 -7.10 -5.34 2.08
N GLU A 350 -6.72 -4.63 1.00
CA GLU A 350 -7.00 -5.03 -0.38
C GLU A 350 -5.93 -5.93 -1.01
N ILE A 351 -4.87 -6.28 -0.26
CA ILE A 351 -3.83 -7.20 -0.71
C ILE A 351 -4.02 -8.53 0.01
N VAL A 352 -4.73 -9.44 -0.63
CA VAL A 352 -5.03 -10.78 -0.11
C VAL A 352 -4.42 -11.82 -1.01
N GLY A 353 -3.67 -12.77 -0.42
CA GLY A 353 -3.07 -13.87 -1.16
C GLY A 353 -1.86 -13.46 -2.01
N ASP A 354 -1.53 -14.34 -2.93
CA ASP A 354 -0.37 -14.22 -3.82
C ASP A 354 -0.84 -14.08 -5.27
N PHE A 355 -0.56 -12.95 -5.87
CA PHE A 355 -0.95 -12.63 -7.24
C PHE A 355 0.05 -11.67 -7.89
N SER A 356 0.00 -11.54 -9.20
CA SER A 356 0.83 -10.60 -9.96
C SER A 356 -0.01 -9.60 -10.75
N LEU A 357 0.18 -8.31 -10.48
CA LEU A 357 -0.39 -7.23 -11.29
C LEU A 357 0.14 -7.26 -12.73
N ILE A 358 1.42 -7.60 -12.91
CA ILE A 358 2.04 -7.73 -14.23
C ILE A 358 1.32 -8.79 -15.05
N LYS A 359 1.02 -9.98 -14.46
CA LYS A 359 0.29 -11.07 -15.12
C LYS A 359 -1.10 -10.59 -15.58
N LEU A 360 -1.85 -9.93 -14.68
CA LEU A 360 -3.18 -9.40 -15.00
C LEU A 360 -3.12 -8.36 -16.13
N ILE A 361 -2.22 -7.37 -16.01
CA ILE A 361 -2.07 -6.31 -17.01
C ILE A 361 -1.70 -6.91 -18.37
N GLN A 362 -0.72 -7.81 -18.45
CA GLN A 362 -0.29 -8.43 -19.70
C GLN A 362 -1.38 -9.28 -20.34
N THR A 363 -2.18 -10.00 -19.54
CA THR A 363 -3.29 -10.83 -20.04
C THR A 363 -4.23 -10.03 -20.94
N PHE A 364 -4.55 -8.79 -20.59
CA PHE A 364 -5.48 -7.96 -21.36
C PHE A 364 -4.80 -6.95 -22.28
N SER A 365 -3.57 -6.53 -21.97
CA SER A 365 -2.85 -5.55 -22.79
C SER A 365 -2.33 -6.14 -24.09
N VAL A 366 -1.83 -7.37 -24.09
CA VAL A 366 -1.23 -8.00 -25.27
C VAL A 366 -2.27 -8.21 -26.40
N PRO A 367 -3.45 -8.80 -26.15
CA PRO A 367 -4.47 -8.94 -27.18
C PRO A 367 -5.02 -7.58 -27.65
N HIS A 368 -5.10 -6.58 -26.77
CA HIS A 368 -5.53 -5.23 -27.13
C HIS A 368 -4.54 -4.55 -28.06
N SER A 369 -3.22 -4.65 -27.77
CA SER A 369 -2.18 -4.03 -28.58
C SER A 369 -2.08 -4.68 -29.99
N THR A 370 -2.29 -6.00 -30.08
CA THR A 370 -2.18 -6.72 -31.36
C THR A 370 -3.40 -6.59 -32.26
N SER A 371 -4.59 -6.51 -31.66
CA SER A 371 -5.87 -6.42 -32.36
C SER A 371 -6.85 -5.61 -31.53
N PRO A 372 -6.73 -4.27 -31.52
CA PRO A 372 -7.63 -3.41 -30.77
C PRO A 372 -9.06 -3.53 -31.29
N GLN A 373 -10.01 -3.72 -30.36
CA GLN A 373 -11.43 -3.74 -30.64
C GLN A 373 -12.08 -2.56 -29.94
N PRO A 374 -12.99 -1.83 -30.62
CA PRO A 374 -13.69 -0.74 -30.00
C PRO A 374 -14.69 -1.25 -28.95
N PHE A 375 -14.75 -0.59 -27.82
CA PHE A 375 -15.77 -0.80 -26.81
C PHE A 375 -17.00 0.07 -27.05
N PRO A 376 -18.19 -0.37 -26.63
CA PRO A 376 -19.36 0.51 -26.53
C PRO A 376 -19.02 1.69 -25.62
N ILE A 377 -19.40 2.90 -26.03
CA ILE A 377 -19.15 4.10 -25.24
C ILE A 377 -20.04 4.08 -23.99
N HIS A 378 -19.43 4.15 -22.82
CA HIS A 378 -20.12 4.30 -21.56
C HIS A 378 -19.40 5.34 -20.69
N PRO A 379 -20.10 6.38 -20.18
CA PRO A 379 -19.47 7.53 -19.51
C PRO A 379 -18.59 7.17 -18.29
N HIS A 380 -18.98 6.14 -17.55
CA HIS A 380 -18.20 5.67 -16.41
C HIS A 380 -16.93 4.88 -16.82
N LEU A 381 -16.93 4.19 -17.97
CA LEU A 381 -15.93 3.18 -18.30
C LEU A 381 -14.92 3.64 -19.36
N THR A 382 -15.40 4.28 -20.42
CA THR A 382 -14.60 4.59 -21.62
C THR A 382 -14.11 6.04 -21.61
N THR A 383 -13.23 6.37 -20.64
CA THR A 383 -12.71 7.73 -20.42
C THR A 383 -11.90 8.31 -21.58
N SER A 384 -11.28 7.44 -22.40
CA SER A 384 -10.53 7.83 -23.60
C SER A 384 -11.23 7.36 -24.90
N GLY A 385 -12.57 7.25 -24.88
CA GLY A 385 -13.37 6.85 -26.01
C GLY A 385 -13.39 5.34 -26.27
N PRO A 386 -13.77 4.90 -27.49
CA PRO A 386 -13.99 3.47 -27.81
C PRO A 386 -12.75 2.61 -27.67
N TYR A 387 -11.56 3.19 -27.73
CA TYR A 387 -10.28 2.50 -27.63
C TYR A 387 -9.60 2.69 -26.27
N THR A 388 -10.38 3.02 -25.23
CA THR A 388 -9.88 3.03 -23.86
C THR A 388 -9.23 1.68 -23.53
N HIS A 389 -8.05 1.72 -22.93
CA HIS A 389 -7.30 0.52 -22.59
C HIS A 389 -8.10 -0.41 -21.66
N PRO A 390 -8.16 -1.76 -21.88
CA PRO A 390 -8.99 -2.67 -21.09
C PRO A 390 -8.76 -2.59 -19.58
N ILE A 391 -7.51 -2.43 -19.14
CA ILE A 391 -7.20 -2.29 -17.72
C ILE A 391 -7.80 -1.00 -17.14
N ILE A 392 -7.87 0.07 -17.89
CA ILE A 392 -8.53 1.31 -17.44
C ILE A 392 -10.05 1.09 -17.34
N ILE A 393 -10.65 0.37 -18.29
CA ILE A 393 -12.08 -0.01 -18.22
C ILE A 393 -12.33 -0.84 -16.95
N LEU A 394 -11.47 -1.81 -16.65
CA LEU A 394 -11.57 -2.62 -15.45
C LEU A 394 -11.51 -1.75 -14.18
N VAL A 395 -10.50 -0.90 -14.07
CA VAL A 395 -10.34 -0.01 -12.89
C VAL A 395 -11.53 0.94 -12.77
N ASN A 396 -11.99 1.51 -13.87
CA ASN A 396 -13.17 2.38 -13.88
C ASN A 396 -14.44 1.63 -13.46
N ALA A 397 -14.62 0.39 -13.91
CA ALA A 397 -15.73 -0.46 -13.51
C ALA A 397 -15.73 -0.73 -12.00
N MET A 398 -14.56 -1.02 -11.44
CA MET A 398 -14.41 -1.25 -10.00
C MET A 398 -14.62 0.03 -9.19
N LEU A 399 -14.02 1.16 -9.60
CA LEU A 399 -14.22 2.45 -8.96
C LEU A 399 -15.70 2.88 -8.96
N THR A 400 -16.43 2.61 -10.04
CA THR A 400 -17.87 2.94 -10.16
C THR A 400 -18.79 1.79 -9.75
N GLN A 401 -18.25 0.80 -9.06
CA GLN A 401 -18.94 -0.35 -8.45
C GLN A 401 -19.87 -1.07 -9.44
N LYS A 402 -19.32 -1.42 -10.62
CA LYS A 402 -20.01 -2.24 -11.62
C LYS A 402 -19.81 -3.73 -11.34
N ARG A 403 -20.72 -4.56 -11.85
CA ARG A 403 -20.63 -6.03 -11.75
C ARG A 403 -19.54 -6.53 -12.72
N VAL A 404 -18.43 -7.04 -12.16
CA VAL A 404 -17.27 -7.50 -12.92
C VAL A 404 -17.15 -9.01 -12.78
N VAL A 405 -17.09 -9.73 -13.91
CA VAL A 405 -16.90 -11.19 -13.95
C VAL A 405 -15.59 -11.54 -14.66
N PHE A 406 -14.74 -12.28 -13.98
CA PHE A 406 -13.56 -12.92 -14.55
C PHE A 406 -13.90 -14.37 -14.93
N LEU A 407 -13.95 -14.64 -16.22
CA LEU A 407 -14.24 -15.96 -16.75
C LEU A 407 -12.97 -16.71 -17.10
N GLY A 408 -12.73 -17.84 -16.45
CA GLY A 408 -11.58 -18.72 -16.66
C GLY A 408 -11.98 -20.08 -17.20
N HIS A 409 -12.75 -20.16 -18.31
CA HIS A 409 -13.12 -21.44 -18.89
C HIS A 409 -11.87 -22.26 -19.23
N ASN A 410 -11.80 -23.51 -18.77
CA ASN A 410 -10.65 -24.41 -18.89
C ASN A 410 -9.34 -23.92 -18.24
N ARG A 411 -9.38 -22.85 -17.39
CA ARG A 411 -8.24 -22.44 -16.57
C ARG A 411 -8.36 -23.02 -15.16
N PRO A 412 -7.24 -23.15 -14.44
CA PRO A 412 -7.28 -23.45 -13.01
C PRO A 412 -8.10 -22.41 -12.24
N SER A 413 -8.88 -22.86 -11.27
CA SER A 413 -9.69 -21.97 -10.42
C SER A 413 -8.81 -20.98 -9.64
N GLY A 414 -7.60 -21.41 -9.25
CA GLY A 414 -6.61 -20.54 -8.62
C GLY A 414 -6.18 -19.37 -9.49
N GLU A 415 -5.99 -19.57 -10.81
CA GLU A 415 -5.65 -18.47 -11.73
C GLU A 415 -6.77 -17.43 -11.84
N VAL A 416 -8.01 -17.88 -11.75
CA VAL A 416 -9.19 -17.02 -11.78
C VAL A 416 -9.29 -16.21 -10.49
N ALA A 417 -9.11 -16.87 -9.34
CA ALA A 417 -9.07 -16.20 -8.04
C ALA A 417 -7.94 -15.16 -7.95
N GLU A 418 -6.73 -15.52 -8.40
CA GLU A 418 -5.60 -14.58 -8.47
C GLU A 418 -5.91 -13.34 -9.33
N ALA A 419 -6.64 -13.50 -10.46
CA ALA A 419 -7.01 -12.39 -11.32
C ALA A 419 -7.99 -11.42 -10.62
N VAL A 420 -8.98 -11.95 -9.88
CA VAL A 420 -9.91 -11.14 -9.07
C VAL A 420 -9.15 -10.36 -8.00
N LEU A 421 -8.28 -11.04 -7.24
CA LEU A 421 -7.48 -10.41 -6.17
C LEU A 421 -6.51 -9.36 -6.72
N ALA A 422 -5.88 -9.65 -7.86
CA ALA A 422 -5.03 -8.68 -8.56
C ALA A 422 -5.81 -7.44 -9.01
N ALA A 423 -7.07 -7.62 -9.46
CA ALA A 423 -7.92 -6.50 -9.84
C ALA A 423 -8.30 -5.63 -8.64
N CYS A 424 -8.66 -6.23 -7.49
CA CYS A 424 -8.91 -5.49 -6.25
C CYS A 424 -7.70 -4.66 -5.83
N ALA A 425 -6.51 -5.27 -5.81
CA ALA A 425 -5.27 -4.58 -5.49
C ALA A 425 -4.93 -3.47 -6.50
N LEU A 426 -5.23 -3.67 -7.78
CA LEU A 426 -5.01 -2.69 -8.84
C LEU A 426 -5.92 -1.46 -8.65
N ALA A 427 -7.23 -1.66 -8.45
CA ALA A 427 -8.19 -0.58 -8.23
C ALA A 427 -7.94 0.16 -6.90
N SER A 428 -7.48 -0.55 -5.88
CA SER A 428 -7.05 0.03 -4.62
C SER A 428 -5.81 0.92 -4.77
N GLY A 429 -4.82 0.49 -5.56
CA GLY A 429 -3.52 1.15 -5.64
C GLY A 429 -2.80 1.28 -4.29
N GLY A 430 -3.23 0.54 -3.26
CA GLY A 430 -2.77 0.68 -1.88
C GLY A 430 -3.19 2.02 -1.23
N VAL A 431 -4.29 2.60 -1.69
CA VAL A 431 -4.86 3.87 -1.20
C VAL A 431 -6.34 3.69 -0.86
N LEU A 432 -7.13 3.17 -1.80
CA LEU A 432 -8.56 2.95 -1.64
C LEU A 432 -8.82 1.56 -1.08
N ARG A 433 -9.89 1.41 -0.31
CA ARG A 433 -10.35 0.13 0.23
C ARG A 433 -11.86 -0.09 -0.01
N GLY A 434 -12.33 -1.28 0.30
CA GLY A 434 -13.73 -1.68 0.17
C GLY A 434 -14.01 -2.63 -1.00
N PHE A 435 -13.02 -2.90 -1.88
CA PHE A 435 -13.21 -3.79 -3.04
C PHE A 435 -13.32 -5.26 -2.62
N THR A 436 -12.50 -5.71 -1.69
CA THR A 436 -12.52 -7.09 -1.18
C THR A 436 -13.82 -7.44 -0.49
N ARG A 437 -14.56 -6.45 0.02
CA ARG A 437 -15.86 -6.66 0.68
C ARG A 437 -16.97 -7.18 -0.23
N HIS A 438 -16.87 -6.96 -1.53
CA HIS A 438 -17.80 -7.48 -2.54
C HIS A 438 -17.07 -8.30 -3.62
N ALA A 439 -15.88 -8.80 -3.28
CA ALA A 439 -15.11 -9.70 -4.11
C ALA A 439 -15.42 -11.16 -3.78
N PHE A 440 -15.61 -11.94 -4.83
CA PHE A 440 -15.80 -13.39 -4.82
C PHE A 440 -14.69 -14.00 -5.67
N PRO A 441 -13.47 -14.23 -5.12
CA PRO A 441 -12.33 -14.70 -5.91
C PRO A 441 -12.63 -15.97 -6.68
N TYR A 442 -13.45 -16.88 -6.10
CA TYR A 442 -14.07 -17.99 -6.78
C TYR A 442 -15.53 -18.13 -6.35
N THR A 443 -16.42 -18.34 -7.33
CA THR A 443 -17.82 -18.71 -7.12
C THR A 443 -18.29 -19.59 -8.29
N ASP A 444 -19.39 -20.27 -8.12
CA ASP A 444 -19.97 -21.17 -9.11
C ASP A 444 -21.37 -20.71 -9.58
N LEU A 445 -21.93 -21.44 -10.52
CA LEU A 445 -23.23 -21.13 -11.10
C LEU A 445 -24.39 -21.33 -10.11
N THR A 446 -24.24 -22.21 -9.11
CA THR A 446 -25.31 -22.51 -8.13
C THR A 446 -25.59 -21.32 -7.23
N LYS A 447 -24.65 -20.38 -7.10
CA LYS A 447 -24.73 -19.19 -6.25
C LYS A 447 -25.10 -17.89 -7.02
N ILE A 448 -25.56 -18.02 -8.26
CA ILE A 448 -25.85 -16.84 -9.11
C ILE A 448 -26.90 -15.92 -8.49
N ASP A 449 -27.94 -16.48 -7.89
CA ASP A 449 -29.02 -15.68 -7.29
C ASP A 449 -28.54 -14.86 -6.07
N ASP A 450 -27.60 -15.40 -5.28
CA ASP A 450 -27.01 -14.70 -4.16
C ASP A 450 -25.98 -13.67 -4.63
N LEU A 451 -25.21 -14.02 -5.66
CA LEU A 451 -24.25 -13.10 -6.27
C LEU A 451 -24.95 -11.86 -6.83
N LEU A 452 -26.08 -12.02 -7.51
CA LEU A 452 -26.85 -10.93 -8.10
C LEU A 452 -27.48 -9.98 -7.06
N LYS A 453 -27.64 -10.41 -5.81
CA LYS A 453 -28.08 -9.55 -4.70
C LYS A 453 -26.99 -8.58 -4.23
N VAL A 454 -25.71 -8.85 -4.54
CA VAL A 454 -24.59 -8.01 -4.14
C VAL A 454 -24.35 -6.90 -5.17
N PRO A 455 -24.55 -5.63 -4.81
CA PRO A 455 -24.35 -4.53 -5.75
C PRO A 455 -22.86 -4.40 -6.11
N GLY A 456 -22.57 -4.42 -7.42
CA GLY A 456 -21.22 -4.19 -7.94
C GLY A 456 -20.21 -5.25 -7.55
N PHE A 457 -20.59 -6.51 -7.55
CA PHE A 457 -19.71 -7.62 -7.21
C PHE A 457 -18.54 -7.79 -8.19
N ILE A 458 -17.45 -8.41 -7.70
CA ILE A 458 -16.27 -8.78 -8.48
C ILE A 458 -16.08 -10.28 -8.32
N ALA A 459 -16.42 -11.06 -9.36
CA ALA A 459 -16.50 -12.51 -9.24
C ALA A 459 -15.56 -13.24 -10.22
N GLY A 460 -14.95 -14.32 -9.73
CA GLY A 460 -14.21 -15.29 -10.53
C GLY A 460 -15.02 -16.57 -10.77
N VAL A 461 -15.17 -16.96 -12.03
CA VAL A 461 -15.97 -18.10 -12.44
C VAL A 461 -15.25 -18.93 -13.51
N THR A 462 -15.50 -20.24 -13.51
CA THR A 462 -14.95 -21.15 -14.54
C THR A 462 -16.01 -21.63 -15.54
N ASN A 463 -17.29 -21.45 -15.21
CA ASN A 463 -18.41 -21.91 -16.03
C ASN A 463 -18.68 -20.97 -17.21
N PRO A 464 -18.62 -21.44 -18.48
CA PRO A 464 -18.82 -20.62 -19.66
C PRO A 464 -20.24 -20.05 -19.81
N THR A 465 -21.22 -20.56 -19.08
CA THR A 465 -22.60 -20.06 -19.09
C THR A 465 -22.66 -18.56 -18.79
N PHE A 466 -21.79 -18.05 -17.91
CA PHE A 466 -21.73 -16.63 -17.60
C PHE A 466 -21.50 -15.75 -18.84
N ALA A 467 -20.77 -16.21 -19.86
CA ALA A 467 -20.54 -15.46 -21.08
C ALA A 467 -21.81 -15.30 -21.94
N ASN A 468 -22.79 -16.19 -21.78
CA ASN A 468 -24.04 -16.19 -22.54
C ASN A 468 -25.16 -15.40 -21.88
N HIS A 469 -24.94 -14.90 -20.65
CA HIS A 469 -25.90 -14.15 -19.84
C HIS A 469 -25.40 -12.73 -19.55
N PRO A 470 -25.46 -11.80 -20.56
CA PRO A 470 -24.95 -10.43 -20.39
C PRO A 470 -25.73 -9.61 -19.36
N GLU A 471 -26.89 -10.06 -18.92
CA GLU A 471 -27.69 -9.48 -17.85
C GLU A 471 -27.09 -9.69 -16.45
N TRP A 472 -26.19 -10.65 -16.29
CA TRP A 472 -25.58 -10.96 -15.00
C TRP A 472 -24.37 -10.08 -14.67
N TRP A 473 -23.76 -9.44 -15.65
CA TRP A 473 -22.54 -8.66 -15.49
C TRP A 473 -22.57 -7.38 -16.32
N ASP A 474 -21.77 -6.40 -15.93
CA ASP A 474 -21.54 -5.16 -16.65
C ASP A 474 -20.25 -5.22 -17.47
N VAL A 475 -19.21 -5.85 -16.90
CA VAL A 475 -17.92 -6.09 -17.58
C VAL A 475 -17.52 -7.55 -17.43
N LEU A 476 -17.28 -8.22 -18.54
CA LEU A 476 -16.78 -9.59 -18.61
C LEU A 476 -15.30 -9.57 -19.01
N CYS A 477 -14.44 -10.15 -18.16
CA CYS A 477 -13.02 -10.32 -18.36
C CYS A 477 -12.72 -11.77 -18.73
N ASP A 478 -12.56 -12.08 -19.99
CA ASP A 478 -12.31 -13.42 -20.50
C ASP A 478 -10.81 -13.73 -20.46
N LEU A 479 -10.37 -14.47 -19.44
CA LEU A 479 -8.97 -14.81 -19.20
C LEU A 479 -8.32 -15.67 -20.30
N PRO A 480 -8.99 -16.68 -20.86
CA PRO A 480 -8.44 -17.47 -21.97
C PRO A 480 -8.08 -16.66 -23.20
N THR A 481 -8.92 -15.70 -23.59
CA THR A 481 -8.69 -14.87 -24.78
C THR A 481 -7.98 -13.54 -24.48
N GLY A 482 -7.92 -13.15 -23.21
CA GLY A 482 -7.41 -11.84 -22.79
C GLY A 482 -8.24 -10.67 -23.32
N ARG A 483 -9.53 -10.86 -23.53
CA ARG A 483 -10.45 -9.85 -24.03
C ARG A 483 -11.49 -9.46 -22.99
N MET A 484 -11.89 -8.23 -23.02
CA MET A 484 -12.98 -7.72 -22.19
C MET A 484 -14.18 -7.36 -23.03
N LYS A 485 -15.36 -7.46 -22.42
CA LYS A 485 -16.64 -7.06 -23.03
C LYS A 485 -17.41 -6.20 -22.03
N ILE A 486 -18.01 -5.13 -22.52
CA ILE A 486 -19.00 -4.33 -21.79
C ILE A 486 -20.38 -4.87 -22.20
N SER A 487 -21.23 -5.11 -21.20
CA SER A 487 -22.58 -5.62 -21.43
C SER A 487 -23.45 -4.65 -22.20
N SER A 488 -24.31 -5.17 -23.06
CA SER A 488 -25.38 -4.38 -23.67
C SER A 488 -26.51 -4.02 -22.68
N HIS A 489 -26.54 -4.68 -21.53
CA HIS A 489 -27.52 -4.46 -20.46
C HIS A 489 -26.99 -3.57 -19.33
N ILE A 490 -25.80 -3.00 -19.50
CA ILE A 490 -25.24 -2.06 -18.50
C ILE A 490 -26.14 -0.84 -18.34
N GLU A 491 -26.42 -0.46 -17.11
CA GLU A 491 -27.22 0.73 -16.83
C GLU A 491 -26.53 2.00 -17.33
N PRO A 492 -27.28 2.88 -18.01
CA PRO A 492 -26.74 4.17 -18.44
C PRO A 492 -26.29 5.00 -17.25
N ALA A 493 -25.23 5.78 -17.41
CA ALA A 493 -24.78 6.69 -16.36
C ALA A 493 -25.85 7.76 -16.09
N PRO A 494 -26.16 8.07 -14.83
CA PRO A 494 -27.12 9.11 -14.49
C PRO A 494 -26.61 10.49 -14.91
N ILE A 495 -27.54 11.39 -15.15
CA ILE A 495 -27.22 12.81 -15.36
C ILE A 495 -27.00 13.42 -13.97
N THR A 496 -25.78 13.92 -13.72
CA THR A 496 -25.37 14.50 -12.44
C THR A 496 -25.23 16.01 -12.51
N GLU A 497 -25.20 16.67 -11.36
CA GLU A 497 -24.99 18.12 -11.26
C GLU A 497 -23.64 18.54 -11.84
N GLY A 498 -22.58 17.75 -11.59
CA GLY A 498 -21.26 18.00 -12.16
C GLY A 498 -21.27 17.94 -13.69
N LEU A 499 -22.00 16.99 -14.27
CA LEU A 499 -22.12 16.91 -15.72
C LEU A 499 -22.83 18.15 -16.30
N LEU A 500 -23.92 18.59 -15.66
CA LEU A 500 -24.66 19.79 -16.07
C LEU A 500 -23.78 21.04 -15.92
N TYR A 501 -23.04 21.17 -14.85
CA TYR A 501 -22.11 22.27 -14.60
C TYR A 501 -21.09 22.40 -15.75
N PHE A 502 -20.39 21.32 -16.10
CA PHE A 502 -19.38 21.36 -17.17
C PHE A 502 -20.00 21.51 -18.58
N GLN A 503 -21.20 21.00 -18.81
CA GLN A 503 -21.93 21.26 -20.08
C GLN A 503 -22.25 22.76 -20.23
N GLN A 504 -22.70 23.42 -19.18
CA GLN A 504 -22.94 24.86 -19.20
C GLN A 504 -21.65 25.65 -19.42
N GLN A 505 -20.58 25.31 -18.72
CA GLN A 505 -19.26 25.92 -18.87
C GLN A 505 -18.70 25.75 -20.30
N ALA A 506 -18.84 24.57 -20.88
CA ALA A 506 -18.40 24.31 -22.26
C ALA A 506 -19.20 25.17 -23.28
N ALA A 507 -20.50 25.34 -23.06
CA ALA A 507 -21.33 26.18 -23.89
C ALA A 507 -20.96 27.68 -23.81
N LEU A 508 -20.65 28.17 -22.60
CA LEU A 508 -20.21 29.55 -22.37
C LEU A 508 -18.82 29.84 -22.95
N ASN A 509 -17.89 28.92 -22.83
CA ASN A 509 -16.50 29.10 -23.24
C ASN A 509 -16.25 28.73 -24.71
N HIS A 510 -17.28 28.37 -25.48
CA HIS A 510 -17.17 27.91 -26.89
C HIS A 510 -16.09 26.79 -27.06
N ILE A 511 -15.91 25.94 -26.06
CA ILE A 511 -15.01 24.81 -26.13
C ILE A 511 -15.67 23.74 -26.99
N HIS A 512 -15.36 23.75 -28.26
CA HIS A 512 -15.86 22.72 -29.19
C HIS A 512 -15.18 21.39 -28.87
N ALA A 513 -15.94 20.32 -28.74
CA ALA A 513 -15.48 18.96 -28.51
C ALA A 513 -14.45 18.47 -29.56
N SER A 514 -14.37 19.12 -30.71
CA SER A 514 -13.43 18.83 -31.79
C SER A 514 -11.97 19.15 -31.50
N ASN A 515 -11.68 19.95 -30.48
CA ASN A 515 -10.32 20.31 -30.06
C ASN A 515 -9.85 19.53 -28.81
N LEU A 516 -10.64 18.55 -28.35
CA LEU A 516 -10.24 17.70 -27.22
C LEU A 516 -9.17 16.72 -27.69
N ASN A 517 -8.05 16.69 -26.97
CA ASN A 517 -7.08 15.60 -27.07
C ASN A 517 -7.81 14.26 -27.00
N THR A 518 -7.35 13.28 -27.75
CA THR A 518 -7.88 11.92 -27.73
C THR A 518 -7.74 11.24 -26.37
N ASP A 519 -6.93 11.79 -25.46
CA ASP A 519 -6.67 11.28 -24.12
C ASP A 519 -6.66 12.42 -23.07
N PRO A 520 -7.82 13.02 -22.74
CA PRO A 520 -7.89 14.17 -21.84
C PRO A 520 -7.57 13.82 -20.38
N THR A 521 -7.74 12.58 -19.95
CA THR A 521 -7.41 12.08 -18.60
C THR A 521 -5.96 11.65 -18.46
N GLY A 522 -5.27 11.42 -19.59
CA GLY A 522 -3.92 10.86 -19.63
C GLY A 522 -3.85 9.35 -19.37
N ASP A 523 -4.98 8.66 -19.42
CA ASP A 523 -5.09 7.23 -19.12
C ASP A 523 -4.31 6.36 -20.11
N ASN A 524 -4.33 6.70 -21.40
CA ASN A 524 -3.60 5.95 -22.43
C ASN A 524 -2.08 6.15 -22.28
N LEU A 525 -1.64 7.39 -22.04
CA LEU A 525 -0.23 7.70 -21.78
C LEU A 525 0.28 6.98 -20.53
N PHE A 526 -0.54 6.91 -19.49
CA PHE A 526 -0.23 6.15 -18.28
C PHE A 526 -0.04 4.66 -18.60
N MET A 527 -0.95 4.06 -19.37
CA MET A 527 -0.84 2.65 -19.73
C MET A 527 0.37 2.35 -20.63
N GLU A 528 0.72 3.26 -21.56
CA GLU A 528 1.96 3.15 -22.33
C GLU A 528 3.21 3.15 -21.43
N ASP A 529 3.22 4.00 -20.40
CA ASP A 529 4.33 4.07 -19.45
C ASP A 529 4.40 2.81 -18.58
N VAL A 530 3.26 2.27 -18.15
CA VAL A 530 3.18 0.97 -17.43
C VAL A 530 3.71 -0.14 -18.32
N GLN A 531 3.27 -0.25 -19.56
CA GLN A 531 3.73 -1.29 -20.51
C GLN A 531 5.22 -1.18 -20.79
N ARG A 532 5.74 0.04 -20.96
CA ARG A 532 7.18 0.30 -21.11
C ARG A 532 7.97 -0.17 -19.88
N SER A 533 7.44 0.07 -18.68
CA SER A 533 8.06 -0.37 -17.44
C SER A 533 8.09 -1.90 -17.30
N ILE A 534 7.01 -2.57 -17.71
CA ILE A 534 6.95 -4.04 -17.76
C ILE A 534 7.97 -4.59 -18.77
N THR A 535 8.03 -4.01 -19.98
CA THR A 535 8.98 -4.40 -21.02
C THR A 535 10.43 -4.22 -20.56
N ASN A 536 10.71 -3.14 -19.82
CA ASN A 536 12.02 -2.85 -19.24
C ASN A 536 12.32 -3.66 -17.97
N ARG A 537 11.40 -4.54 -17.52
CA ARG A 537 11.57 -5.43 -16.36
C ARG A 537 11.85 -4.69 -15.05
N TYR A 538 11.17 -3.60 -14.79
CA TYR A 538 11.32 -2.85 -13.53
C TYR A 538 10.74 -3.58 -12.31
N GLY A 539 10.01 -4.67 -12.51
CA GLY A 539 9.46 -5.52 -11.46
C GLY A 539 8.11 -5.08 -10.91
N GLU A 540 7.55 -5.95 -10.08
CA GLU A 540 6.19 -5.80 -9.53
C GLU A 540 6.06 -4.53 -8.68
N ASN A 541 7.04 -4.23 -7.81
CA ASN A 541 7.01 -3.07 -6.93
C ASN A 541 6.96 -1.74 -7.69
N ALA A 542 7.69 -1.63 -8.80
CA ALA A 542 7.64 -0.44 -9.65
C ALA A 542 6.26 -0.23 -10.29
N ILE A 543 5.60 -1.32 -10.69
CA ILE A 543 4.24 -1.27 -11.24
C ILE A 543 3.25 -0.88 -10.15
N ARG A 544 3.35 -1.46 -8.94
CA ARG A 544 2.53 -1.08 -7.78
C ARG A 544 2.68 0.41 -7.43
N ALA A 545 3.91 0.93 -7.42
CA ALA A 545 4.17 2.35 -7.17
C ALA A 545 3.51 3.27 -8.22
N LYS A 546 3.53 2.89 -9.51
CA LYS A 546 2.84 3.63 -10.57
C LYS A 546 1.33 3.64 -10.38
N TRP A 547 0.73 2.49 -10.07
CA TRP A 547 -0.71 2.39 -9.82
C TRP A 547 -1.11 3.19 -8.58
N ARG A 548 -0.30 3.15 -7.51
CA ARG A 548 -0.52 4.00 -6.34
C ARG A 548 -0.57 5.48 -6.72
N ALA A 549 0.40 5.95 -7.51
CA ALA A 549 0.42 7.34 -7.98
C ALA A 549 -0.80 7.68 -8.84
N TYR A 550 -1.26 6.76 -9.69
CA TYR A 550 -2.45 6.92 -10.51
C TYR A 550 -3.73 7.05 -9.67
N ILE A 551 -3.93 6.19 -8.68
CA ILE A 551 -5.10 6.23 -7.79
C ILE A 551 -5.06 7.46 -6.88
N LEU A 552 -3.89 7.83 -6.36
CA LEU A 552 -3.71 9.09 -5.62
C LEU A 552 -4.05 10.30 -6.47
N LYS A 553 -3.59 10.34 -7.73
CA LYS A 553 -3.97 11.40 -8.68
C LYS A 553 -5.49 11.44 -8.84
N PHE A 554 -6.15 10.31 -9.06
CA PHE A 554 -7.60 10.23 -9.19
C PHE A 554 -8.32 10.80 -7.96
N ALA A 555 -7.94 10.42 -6.75
CA ALA A 555 -8.53 10.94 -5.51
C ALA A 555 -8.34 12.47 -5.38
N ARG A 556 -7.18 13.00 -5.75
CA ARG A 556 -6.89 14.43 -5.71
C ARG A 556 -7.61 15.23 -6.79
N VAL A 557 -7.77 14.67 -7.97
CA VAL A 557 -8.60 15.23 -9.04
C VAL A 557 -10.06 15.27 -8.59
N SER A 558 -10.53 14.23 -7.90
CA SER A 558 -11.88 14.17 -7.34
C SER A 558 -12.11 15.24 -6.26
N SER A 559 -11.11 15.47 -5.38
CA SER A 559 -11.17 16.56 -4.39
C SER A 559 -11.30 17.93 -5.04
N ALA A 560 -10.48 18.21 -6.07
CA ALA A 560 -10.56 19.47 -6.81
C ALA A 560 -11.87 19.62 -7.63
N PHE A 561 -12.42 18.50 -8.12
CA PHE A 561 -13.72 18.47 -8.76
C PHE A 561 -14.82 18.88 -7.78
N GLU A 562 -14.86 18.27 -6.59
CA GLU A 562 -15.86 18.59 -5.58
C GLU A 562 -15.82 20.07 -5.19
N GLU A 563 -14.63 20.62 -4.96
CA GLU A 563 -14.46 22.04 -4.66
C GLU A 563 -14.96 22.91 -5.83
N THR A 564 -14.67 22.54 -7.07
CA THR A 564 -15.07 23.33 -8.26
C THR A 564 -16.58 23.31 -8.48
N VAL A 565 -17.24 22.17 -8.27
CA VAL A 565 -18.68 21.99 -8.56
C VAL A 565 -19.55 22.34 -7.36
N TYR A 566 -19.14 21.91 -6.16
CA TYR A 566 -19.96 22.01 -4.93
C TYR A 566 -19.47 23.07 -3.93
N GLY A 567 -18.31 23.68 -4.21
CA GLY A 567 -17.71 24.70 -3.33
C GLY A 567 -16.98 24.14 -2.11
N ALA A 568 -17.04 22.84 -1.85
CA ALA A 568 -16.32 22.15 -0.79
C ALA A 568 -16.07 20.69 -1.15
N SER A 569 -15.01 20.10 -0.60
CA SER A 569 -14.67 18.70 -0.83
C SER A 569 -14.75 17.87 0.46
N ASN A 570 -15.41 16.73 0.44
CA ASN A 570 -15.38 15.75 1.54
C ASN A 570 -14.04 15.00 1.63
N LEU A 571 -13.21 15.10 0.61
CA LEU A 571 -11.89 14.48 0.51
C LEU A 571 -10.77 15.36 1.07
N TYR A 572 -11.12 16.49 1.67
CA TYR A 572 -10.18 17.41 2.32
C TYR A 572 -10.78 17.99 3.58
N ILE A 573 -10.10 17.82 4.71
CA ILE A 573 -10.57 18.34 6.00
C ILE A 573 -10.05 19.76 6.18
N ILE A 574 -10.98 20.71 6.27
CA ILE A 574 -10.70 22.13 6.53
C ILE A 574 -10.63 22.34 8.04
N GLY A 575 -9.58 22.99 8.53
CA GLY A 575 -9.47 23.33 9.95
C GLY A 575 -10.45 24.43 10.35
N PRO A 576 -10.92 24.44 11.60
CA PRO A 576 -11.98 25.34 12.09
C PRO A 576 -11.69 26.84 11.93
N ASN A 577 -10.44 27.23 11.69
CA ASN A 577 -10.04 28.63 11.52
C ASN A 577 -10.06 29.12 10.05
N GLU A 578 -10.38 28.27 9.08
CA GLU A 578 -10.43 28.66 7.65
C GLU A 578 -11.80 29.18 7.25
N GLU A 579 -12.87 28.76 7.90
CA GLU A 579 -14.24 29.20 7.61
C GLU A 579 -14.52 30.67 8.09
N LEU A 580 -13.68 31.22 8.98
CA LEU A 580 -13.94 32.45 9.69
C LEU A 580 -12.97 33.61 9.39
N SER A 581 -12.11 33.47 8.37
CA SER A 581 -11.30 34.65 7.96
C SER A 581 -12.11 35.49 6.97
N PRO A 582 -12.84 36.53 7.43
CA PRO A 582 -13.25 37.57 6.50
C PRO A 582 -12.00 38.14 5.84
N GLU A 583 -12.13 38.51 4.60
CA GLU A 583 -11.10 39.19 3.81
C GLU A 583 -10.31 40.16 4.71
N SER A 584 -9.00 39.97 4.78
CA SER A 584 -8.10 40.82 5.58
C SER A 584 -8.44 42.27 5.32
N PRO A 585 -8.56 43.10 6.36
CA PRO A 585 -8.86 44.51 6.15
C PRO A 585 -7.85 45.09 5.18
N SER A 586 -8.36 45.56 4.06
CA SER A 586 -7.64 46.21 2.99
C SER A 586 -6.70 47.30 3.56
N GLY A 587 -5.40 47.03 3.56
CA GLY A 587 -4.39 48.03 3.89
C GLY A 587 -3.06 47.56 4.48
N VAL A 588 -2.92 46.37 4.95
CA VAL A 588 -1.64 45.81 5.37
C VAL A 588 -1.09 44.98 4.22
N GLN A 589 0.04 45.37 3.62
CA GLN A 589 0.77 44.51 2.70
C GLN A 589 1.17 43.24 3.49
N ALA A 590 0.51 42.13 3.20
CA ALA A 590 0.86 40.83 3.74
C ALA A 590 2.31 40.53 3.36
N ASP A 591 3.12 40.06 4.29
CA ASP A 591 4.48 39.60 4.02
C ASP A 591 4.40 38.48 2.97
N PRO A 592 5.02 38.61 1.81
CA PRO A 592 4.98 37.62 0.76
C PRO A 592 5.56 36.26 1.18
N LEU A 593 6.24 36.20 2.32
CA LEU A 593 6.80 34.99 2.93
C LEU A 593 5.94 34.41 4.08
N ASP A 594 4.75 34.99 4.36
CA ASP A 594 3.90 34.51 5.44
C ASP A 594 3.32 33.13 5.11
N PRO A 595 3.70 32.07 5.86
CA PRO A 595 3.23 30.72 5.64
C PRO A 595 1.71 30.55 5.90
N THR A 596 1.09 31.47 6.64
CA THR A 596 -0.35 31.38 6.95
C THR A 596 -1.23 31.75 5.77
N THR A 597 -0.66 32.36 4.73
CA THR A 597 -1.35 32.75 3.50
C THR A 597 -1.50 31.59 2.50
N LEU A 598 -0.76 30.48 2.70
CA LEU A 598 -0.80 29.34 1.80
C LEU A 598 -2.13 28.62 1.86
N ARG A 599 -2.81 28.58 0.73
CA ARG A 599 -4.09 27.94 0.53
C ARG A 599 -4.02 26.93 -0.62
N GLY A 600 -4.98 26.03 -0.66
CA GLY A 600 -5.18 25.09 -1.75
C GLY A 600 -4.91 23.65 -1.35
N HIS A 601 -5.70 22.79 -1.97
CA HIS A 601 -5.62 21.32 -1.87
C HIS A 601 -5.94 20.70 -3.23
N GLY A 602 -5.96 19.38 -3.29
CA GLY A 602 -6.29 18.67 -4.51
C GLY A 602 -5.11 18.55 -5.48
N TYR A 603 -5.40 18.22 -6.73
CA TYR A 603 -4.38 18.00 -7.77
C TYR A 603 -3.86 19.35 -8.30
N VAL A 604 -2.60 19.37 -8.73
CA VAL A 604 -1.95 20.57 -9.29
C VAL A 604 -1.79 20.42 -10.80
N TRP A 605 -2.43 21.28 -11.57
CA TRP A 605 -2.28 21.35 -13.03
C TRP A 605 -1.32 22.46 -13.45
N PRO A 606 -0.64 22.32 -14.60
CA PRO A 606 0.25 23.35 -15.11
C PRO A 606 -0.50 24.63 -15.53
N ASP A 607 -1.75 24.51 -15.93
CA ASP A 607 -2.60 25.62 -16.38
C ASP A 607 -4.09 25.30 -16.15
N GLU A 608 -4.92 26.34 -16.11
CA GLU A 608 -6.36 26.23 -15.87
C GLU A 608 -7.10 25.50 -17.00
N LEU A 609 -6.61 25.61 -18.24
CA LEU A 609 -7.23 24.91 -19.37
C LEU A 609 -7.05 23.38 -19.25
N SER A 610 -5.87 22.93 -18.82
CA SER A 610 -5.60 21.52 -18.54
C SER A 610 -6.48 21.00 -17.41
N LYS A 611 -6.67 21.80 -16.34
CA LYS A 611 -7.59 21.49 -15.24
C LYS A 611 -9.02 21.29 -15.74
N GLN A 612 -9.56 22.26 -16.47
CA GLN A 612 -10.93 22.20 -16.97
C GLN A 612 -11.16 21.00 -17.89
N ARG A 613 -10.20 20.69 -18.78
CA ARG A 613 -10.29 19.55 -19.71
C ARG A 613 -10.30 18.21 -18.94
N GLU A 614 -9.41 18.04 -17.99
CA GLU A 614 -9.33 16.79 -17.22
C GLU A 614 -10.55 16.62 -16.31
N LEU A 615 -10.99 17.69 -15.63
CA LEU A 615 -12.20 17.66 -14.81
C LEU A 615 -13.43 17.30 -15.64
N MET A 616 -13.63 17.95 -16.80
CA MET A 616 -14.75 17.66 -17.70
C MET A 616 -14.73 16.21 -18.19
N ALA A 617 -13.56 15.66 -18.52
CA ALA A 617 -13.43 14.28 -18.97
C ALA A 617 -13.63 13.25 -17.84
N SER A 618 -13.38 13.65 -16.59
CA SER A 618 -13.45 12.76 -15.43
C SER A 618 -14.80 12.82 -14.69
N VAL A 619 -15.69 13.76 -15.04
CA VAL A 619 -16.96 14.01 -14.33
C VAL A 619 -17.70 12.72 -14.02
N SER A 620 -18.08 11.97 -15.06
CA SER A 620 -18.93 10.79 -14.89
C SER A 620 -18.27 9.71 -14.03
N ARG A 621 -16.95 9.51 -14.18
CA ARG A 621 -16.18 8.58 -13.37
C ARG A 621 -16.14 9.00 -11.90
N ILE A 622 -15.89 10.28 -11.61
CA ILE A 622 -15.85 10.83 -10.27
C ILE A 622 -17.20 10.74 -9.59
N GLU A 623 -18.25 11.19 -10.27
CA GLU A 623 -19.62 11.14 -9.75
C GLU A 623 -20.09 9.71 -9.52
N GLY A 624 -19.71 8.77 -10.40
CA GLY A 624 -19.96 7.36 -10.20
C GLY A 624 -19.23 6.80 -8.97
N TRP A 625 -17.97 7.24 -8.70
CA TRP A 625 -17.20 6.82 -7.53
C TRP A 625 -17.78 7.37 -6.22
N ARG A 626 -18.26 8.62 -6.22
CA ARG A 626 -18.84 9.28 -5.03
C ARG A 626 -20.05 8.56 -4.44
N THR A 627 -20.71 7.68 -5.19
CA THR A 627 -21.85 6.88 -4.72
C THR A 627 -21.44 5.49 -4.21
N THR A 628 -20.15 5.17 -4.19
CA THR A 628 -19.66 3.83 -3.88
C THR A 628 -19.14 3.68 -2.44
N ARG A 629 -19.08 2.43 -1.99
CA ARG A 629 -18.48 2.08 -0.70
C ARG A 629 -17.03 2.56 -0.61
N SER A 630 -16.25 2.41 -1.67
CA SER A 630 -14.84 2.83 -1.70
C SER A 630 -14.66 4.32 -1.42
N TYR A 631 -15.55 5.18 -1.90
CA TYR A 631 -15.53 6.61 -1.60
C TYR A 631 -15.76 6.89 -0.11
N TYR A 632 -16.79 6.27 0.47
CA TYR A 632 -17.09 6.47 1.90
C TYR A 632 -15.99 5.90 2.80
N SER A 633 -15.44 4.73 2.47
CA SER A 633 -14.30 4.18 3.20
C SER A 633 -13.08 5.09 3.14
N PHE A 634 -12.83 5.74 2.00
CA PHE A 634 -11.72 6.69 1.87
C PHE A 634 -11.93 7.96 2.70
N ILE A 635 -13.17 8.48 2.80
CA ILE A 635 -13.50 9.58 3.72
C ILE A 635 -13.23 9.18 5.17
N GLN A 636 -13.62 7.96 5.57
CA GLN A 636 -13.36 7.46 6.92
C GLN A 636 -11.85 7.35 7.20
N ASP A 637 -11.06 6.88 6.23
CA ASP A 637 -9.60 6.79 6.35
C ASP A 637 -8.96 8.18 6.52
N ILE A 638 -9.42 9.18 5.77
CA ILE A 638 -8.98 10.57 5.94
C ILE A 638 -9.36 11.07 7.33
N ALA A 639 -10.60 10.86 7.77
CA ALA A 639 -11.05 11.27 9.09
C ALA A 639 -10.22 10.61 10.19
N ALA A 640 -9.96 9.31 10.11
CA ALA A 640 -9.14 8.57 11.07
C ALA A 640 -7.70 9.08 11.16
N MET A 641 -7.12 9.54 10.05
CA MET A 641 -5.78 10.15 10.06
C MET A 641 -5.72 11.45 10.88
N TYR A 642 -6.85 12.17 11.00
CA TYR A 642 -6.92 13.48 11.63
C TYR A 642 -7.66 13.50 12.98
N TYR A 643 -8.26 12.39 13.41
CA TYR A 643 -9.02 12.28 14.65
C TYR A 643 -8.22 11.57 15.76
N PRO A 644 -8.48 11.88 17.03
CA PRO A 644 -8.90 13.11 17.69
C PRO A 644 -7.72 13.97 18.18
N ALA A 645 -6.49 13.44 18.15
CA ALA A 645 -5.33 14.04 18.80
C ALA A 645 -4.35 14.72 17.84
N ARG A 646 -4.60 14.66 16.54
CA ARG A 646 -3.69 15.22 15.53
C ARG A 646 -4.30 16.47 14.94
N PRO A 647 -3.75 17.66 15.21
CA PRO A 647 -4.17 18.87 14.53
C PRO A 647 -3.99 18.67 13.02
N ILE A 648 -4.99 19.09 12.26
CA ILE A 648 -4.89 19.12 10.80
C ILE A 648 -3.63 19.90 10.44
N MET A 649 -2.68 19.22 9.78
CA MET A 649 -1.46 19.88 9.34
C MET A 649 -1.78 20.83 8.20
N LYS A 650 -1.66 22.10 8.46
CA LYS A 650 -1.68 23.14 7.44
C LYS A 650 -0.23 23.56 7.15
N PRO A 651 0.13 23.72 5.92
CA PRO A 651 -0.61 23.55 4.66
C PRO A 651 -0.73 22.07 4.21
N ASP A 652 -1.55 21.79 3.17
CA ASP A 652 -1.55 20.48 2.50
C ASP A 652 -0.17 20.21 1.90
N LEU A 653 0.62 19.37 2.60
CA LEU A 653 2.01 19.09 2.24
C LEU A 653 2.13 18.50 0.83
N GLN A 654 1.19 17.64 0.43
CA GLN A 654 1.21 17.03 -0.89
C GLN A 654 0.91 18.05 -1.99
N HIS A 655 -0.10 18.90 -1.80
CA HIS A 655 -0.44 19.95 -2.77
C HIS A 655 0.74 20.89 -3.01
N HIS A 656 1.33 21.39 -1.93
CA HIS A 656 2.43 22.33 -2.05
C HIS A 656 3.74 21.70 -2.51
N HIS A 657 4.01 20.44 -2.18
CA HIS A 657 5.13 19.70 -2.77
C HIS A 657 4.94 19.51 -4.29
N GLU A 658 3.70 19.18 -4.74
CA GLU A 658 3.38 19.09 -6.15
C GLU A 658 3.52 20.43 -6.87
N ARG A 659 3.18 21.56 -6.23
CA ARG A 659 3.42 22.89 -6.77
C ARG A 659 4.91 23.14 -7.00
N LEU A 660 5.79 22.83 -6.03
CA LEU A 660 7.24 22.92 -6.18
C LEU A 660 7.78 22.04 -7.32
N ARG A 661 7.14 20.90 -7.56
CA ARG A 661 7.55 19.92 -8.58
C ARG A 661 7.06 20.29 -9.99
N THR A 662 5.85 20.77 -10.11
CA THR A 662 5.14 20.89 -11.41
C THR A 662 5.15 22.32 -11.95
N LEU A 663 5.07 23.31 -11.07
CA LEU A 663 4.93 24.71 -11.47
C LEU A 663 6.28 25.47 -11.47
N LYS A 664 6.38 26.45 -12.32
CA LYS A 664 7.44 27.46 -12.25
C LYS A 664 7.00 28.57 -11.31
N LEU A 665 7.24 28.37 -10.02
CA LEU A 665 6.87 29.33 -8.98
C LEU A 665 7.80 30.55 -8.98
N SER A 666 7.27 31.70 -8.56
CA SER A 666 8.09 32.86 -8.22
C SER A 666 8.96 32.56 -6.98
N ALA A 667 10.05 33.30 -6.80
CA ALA A 667 10.89 33.11 -5.60
C ALA A 667 10.11 33.31 -4.30
N PRO A 668 9.29 34.38 -4.11
CA PRO A 668 8.46 34.52 -2.91
C PRO A 668 7.50 33.34 -2.67
N ASP A 669 6.77 32.88 -3.72
CA ASP A 669 5.82 31.79 -3.59
C ASP A 669 6.51 30.47 -3.18
N ALA A 670 7.65 30.15 -3.78
CA ALA A 670 8.45 29.00 -3.39
C ALA A 670 8.99 29.16 -1.96
N GLY A 671 9.46 30.36 -1.60
CA GLY A 671 9.95 30.69 -0.26
C GLY A 671 8.89 30.45 0.82
N ALA A 672 7.67 30.93 0.60
CA ALA A 672 6.55 30.73 1.51
C ALA A 672 6.27 29.22 1.75
N ILE A 673 6.34 28.39 0.70
CA ILE A 673 6.16 26.93 0.84
C ILE A 673 7.28 26.31 1.70
N TYR A 674 8.56 26.65 1.48
CA TYR A 674 9.66 26.12 2.28
C TYR A 674 9.55 26.51 3.77
N ILE A 675 9.20 27.75 4.05
CA ILE A 675 8.99 28.23 5.43
C ILE A 675 7.81 27.50 6.05
N ALA A 676 6.69 27.35 5.33
CA ALA A 676 5.52 26.65 5.81
C ALA A 676 5.83 25.18 6.15
N PHE A 677 6.59 24.48 5.33
CA PHE A 677 7.01 23.11 5.61
C PHE A 677 7.89 23.04 6.87
N ALA A 678 8.83 23.96 7.03
CA ALA A 678 9.67 24.03 8.22
C ALA A 678 8.87 24.31 9.50
N HIS A 679 7.77 25.07 9.41
CA HIS A 679 6.89 25.36 10.53
C HIS A 679 5.91 24.25 10.84
N ALA A 680 5.37 23.59 9.82
CA ALA A 680 4.39 22.50 9.99
C ALA A 680 5.04 21.19 10.46
N VAL A 681 6.23 20.85 9.94
CA VAL A 681 6.90 19.57 10.18
C VAL A 681 7.88 19.69 11.35
N LYS A 682 7.40 19.54 12.58
CA LYS A 682 8.22 19.69 13.80
C LYS A 682 8.45 18.39 14.56
N ASP A 683 7.48 17.52 14.58
CA ASP A 683 7.45 16.29 15.37
C ASP A 683 7.69 15.03 14.51
N TYR A 684 7.75 13.88 15.16
CA TYR A 684 7.95 12.58 14.52
C TYR A 684 6.88 12.29 13.47
N ALA A 685 5.60 12.50 13.83
CA ALA A 685 4.47 12.22 12.94
C ALA A 685 4.45 13.16 11.73
N GLY A 686 4.78 14.45 11.93
CA GLY A 686 4.89 15.43 10.85
C GLY A 686 5.99 15.07 9.84
N ILE A 687 7.12 14.58 10.33
CA ILE A 687 8.19 14.10 9.44
C ILE A 687 7.70 12.88 8.66
N CYS A 688 7.05 11.89 9.32
CA CYS A 688 6.46 10.76 8.62
C CYS A 688 5.46 11.23 7.55
N GLN A 689 4.59 12.20 7.86
CA GLN A 689 3.64 12.74 6.90
C GLN A 689 4.33 13.38 5.69
N LEU A 690 5.40 14.16 5.90
CA LEU A 690 6.18 14.72 4.79
C LEU A 690 6.83 13.62 3.94
N LEU A 691 7.37 12.56 4.56
CA LEU A 691 8.01 11.47 3.84
C LEU A 691 7.02 10.65 3.00
N THR A 692 5.76 10.54 3.42
CA THR A 692 4.73 9.87 2.60
C THR A 692 4.42 10.62 1.31
N VAL A 693 4.54 11.95 1.30
CA VAL A 693 4.29 12.79 0.11
C VAL A 693 5.53 13.01 -0.75
N THR A 694 6.71 12.60 -0.27
CA THR A 694 7.98 12.69 -0.99
C THR A 694 8.61 11.31 -1.23
N PRO A 695 7.90 10.34 -1.86
CA PRO A 695 8.43 8.99 -2.03
C PRO A 695 9.71 8.99 -2.88
N GLU A 696 10.58 8.02 -2.63
CA GLU A 696 11.85 7.85 -3.37
C GLU A 696 11.64 7.74 -4.88
N SER A 697 10.56 7.09 -5.31
CA SER A 697 10.16 6.96 -6.72
C SER A 697 9.85 8.30 -7.41
N GLN A 698 9.61 9.36 -6.64
CA GLN A 698 9.30 10.71 -7.11
C GLN A 698 10.38 11.73 -6.73
N ALA A 699 11.63 11.31 -6.72
CA ALA A 699 12.83 12.10 -6.38
C ALA A 699 13.01 12.42 -4.88
N GLY A 700 12.25 11.84 -3.98
CA GLY A 700 12.42 11.98 -2.53
C GLY A 700 12.49 13.45 -2.09
N LEU A 701 13.51 13.78 -1.30
CA LEU A 701 13.71 15.15 -0.76
C LEU A 701 14.33 16.14 -1.76
N PHE A 702 14.49 15.79 -3.03
CA PHE A 702 15.16 16.67 -4.00
C PHE A 702 14.51 18.06 -4.07
N TYR A 703 13.20 18.13 -4.28
CA TYR A 703 12.49 19.41 -4.40
C TYR A 703 12.48 20.20 -3.09
N ILE A 704 12.45 19.54 -1.95
CA ILE A 704 12.60 20.18 -0.64
C ILE A 704 14.01 20.80 -0.51
N SER A 705 15.04 20.08 -0.95
CA SER A 705 16.42 20.56 -0.87
C SER A 705 16.73 21.76 -1.76
N MET A 706 15.88 22.05 -2.74
CA MET A 706 16.04 23.25 -3.59
C MET A 706 15.88 24.56 -2.81
N GLY A 707 15.19 24.54 -1.67
CA GLY A 707 15.13 25.69 -0.75
C GLY A 707 16.50 26.15 -0.23
N LEU A 708 17.51 25.26 -0.21
CA LEU A 708 18.91 25.62 0.13
C LEU A 708 19.57 26.60 -0.87
N PHE A 709 19.02 26.73 -2.06
CA PHE A 709 19.51 27.59 -3.12
C PHE A 709 18.64 28.86 -3.32
N HIS A 710 17.67 29.06 -2.43
CA HIS A 710 16.80 30.23 -2.49
C HIS A 710 17.58 31.54 -2.27
N SER A 711 17.11 32.64 -2.88
CA SER A 711 17.75 33.96 -2.74
C SER A 711 17.69 34.50 -1.32
N ASP A 712 16.57 34.22 -0.63
CA ASP A 712 16.34 34.68 0.74
C ASP A 712 17.07 33.80 1.76
N GLN A 713 17.70 34.43 2.74
CA GLN A 713 18.44 33.75 3.79
C GLN A 713 17.52 33.00 4.76
N THR A 714 16.38 33.61 5.12
CA THR A 714 15.42 33.00 6.06
C THR A 714 14.87 31.69 5.52
N VAL A 715 14.61 31.62 4.21
CA VAL A 715 14.19 30.42 3.51
C VAL A 715 15.27 29.33 3.55
N ARG A 716 16.53 29.70 3.30
CA ARG A 716 17.67 28.75 3.36
C ARG A 716 17.83 28.17 4.77
N GLU A 717 17.74 29.02 5.79
CA GLU A 717 17.86 28.60 7.20
C GLU A 717 16.69 27.70 7.62
N ALA A 718 15.45 28.07 7.29
CA ALA A 718 14.28 27.25 7.54
C ALA A 718 14.38 25.86 6.85
N THR A 719 14.93 25.84 5.63
CA THR A 719 15.17 24.56 4.91
C THR A 719 16.25 23.72 5.60
N VAL A 720 17.32 24.34 6.13
CA VAL A 720 18.34 23.63 6.92
C VAL A 720 17.73 23.03 8.16
N ASP A 721 16.90 23.78 8.90
CA ASP A 721 16.24 23.28 10.11
C ASP A 721 15.34 22.08 9.83
N LEU A 722 14.56 22.14 8.74
CA LEU A 722 13.73 21.03 8.29
C LEU A 722 14.56 19.80 7.94
N LEU A 723 15.58 19.95 7.10
CA LEU A 723 16.45 18.85 6.68
C LEU A 723 17.27 18.26 7.83
N GLU A 724 17.65 19.08 8.81
CA GLU A 724 18.33 18.61 10.03
C GLU A 724 17.42 17.73 10.88
N ARG A 725 16.14 18.12 11.06
CA ARG A 725 15.14 17.30 11.74
C ARG A 725 14.92 15.97 11.00
N ILE A 726 14.76 16.03 9.67
CA ILE A 726 14.58 14.83 8.83
C ILE A 726 15.81 13.90 8.96
N SER A 727 17.03 14.44 8.93
CA SER A 727 18.25 13.62 9.03
C SER A 727 18.43 12.92 10.37
N LYS A 728 17.81 13.42 11.44
CA LYS A 728 17.79 12.82 12.78
C LYS A 728 16.66 11.81 12.97
N HIS A 729 15.67 11.81 12.09
CA HIS A 729 14.54 10.91 12.14
C HIS A 729 14.93 9.54 11.56
N PRO A 730 14.55 8.39 12.17
CA PRO A 730 14.94 7.06 11.70
C PRO A 730 14.65 6.83 10.22
N ALA A 731 13.39 6.98 9.80
CA ALA A 731 13.04 6.86 8.39
C ALA A 731 13.65 7.99 7.54
N GLY A 732 13.68 9.22 8.06
CA GLY A 732 14.21 10.40 7.37
C GLY A 732 15.68 10.28 7.01
N GLN A 733 16.48 9.56 7.81
CA GLN A 733 17.90 9.32 7.55
C GLN A 733 18.12 8.60 6.21
N HIS A 734 17.24 7.66 5.83
CA HIS A 734 17.32 6.97 4.54
C HIS A 734 17.10 7.94 3.38
N PHE A 735 16.08 8.80 3.47
CA PHE A 735 15.81 9.84 2.47
C PHE A 735 16.93 10.87 2.38
N TRP A 736 17.48 11.28 3.54
CA TRP A 736 18.64 12.16 3.60
C TRP A 736 19.87 11.55 2.90
N ASN A 737 20.11 10.24 3.08
CA ASN A 737 21.24 9.56 2.49
C ASN A 737 21.17 9.51 0.96
N GLN A 738 19.98 9.53 0.39
CA GLN A 738 19.74 9.55 -1.05
C GLN A 738 19.91 10.94 -1.68
N LEU A 739 19.94 12.02 -0.89
CA LEU A 739 20.19 13.35 -1.42
C LEU A 739 21.54 13.42 -2.16
N ASN A 740 21.53 14.13 -3.28
CA ASN A 740 22.73 14.32 -4.09
C ASN A 740 23.81 15.13 -3.35
N ARG A 741 25.06 15.00 -3.82
CA ARG A 741 26.21 15.66 -3.19
C ARG A 741 26.08 17.19 -3.15
N PHE A 742 25.48 17.79 -4.16
CA PHE A 742 25.34 19.25 -4.23
C PHE A 742 24.38 19.79 -3.15
N ALA A 743 23.24 19.13 -2.95
CA ALA A 743 22.30 19.46 -1.89
C ALA A 743 22.95 19.30 -0.50
N LYS A 744 23.69 18.21 -0.27
CA LYS A 744 24.44 18.00 0.99
C LYS A 744 25.51 19.06 1.23
N LEU A 745 26.25 19.45 0.20
CA LEU A 745 27.25 20.53 0.31
C LEU A 745 26.58 21.88 0.60
N ALA A 746 25.47 22.21 -0.07
CA ALA A 746 24.71 23.41 0.19
C ALA A 746 24.19 23.44 1.63
N PHE A 747 23.65 22.34 2.12
CA PHE A 747 23.20 22.20 3.51
C PHE A 747 24.32 22.53 4.50
N PHE A 748 25.48 21.91 4.38
CA PHE A 748 26.59 22.15 5.29
C PHE A 748 27.17 23.58 5.20
N ARG A 749 27.12 24.20 4.00
CA ARG A 749 27.52 25.59 3.82
C ARG A 749 26.58 26.53 4.57
N VAL A 750 25.26 26.44 4.30
CA VAL A 750 24.26 27.32 4.92
C VAL A 750 24.23 27.12 6.44
N LYS A 751 24.34 25.87 6.91
CA LYS A 751 24.42 25.54 8.33
C LYS A 751 25.63 26.24 8.99
N ARG A 752 26.82 26.23 8.36
CA ARG A 752 28.00 26.88 8.88
C ARG A 752 27.83 28.42 8.89
N GLU A 753 27.23 28.99 7.84
CA GLU A 753 26.93 30.41 7.77
C GLU A 753 25.97 30.85 8.90
N ARG A 754 24.94 30.10 9.16
CA ARG A 754 23.99 30.29 10.26
C ARG A 754 24.67 30.21 11.63
N ASP A 755 25.43 29.12 11.88
CA ASP A 755 26.09 28.90 13.16
C ASP A 755 27.15 29.98 13.44
N ALA A 756 27.81 30.52 12.40
CA ALA A 756 28.73 31.64 12.52
C ALA A 756 28.02 32.97 12.87
N SER A 757 26.79 33.20 12.33
CA SER A 757 26.03 34.42 12.64
C SER A 757 25.37 34.37 14.03
N GLN A 758 25.12 33.18 14.58
CA GLN A 758 24.57 33.00 15.93
C GLN A 758 25.62 32.93 17.04
N SER A 759 26.91 32.80 16.71
CA SER A 759 27.98 32.86 17.69
C SER A 759 28.10 34.29 18.21
N PRO A 760 27.92 34.55 19.51
CA PRO A 760 28.12 35.90 20.04
C PRO A 760 29.56 36.32 19.80
N ILE A 761 29.77 37.51 19.21
CA ILE A 761 31.05 38.15 19.08
C ILE A 761 31.56 38.43 20.50
N SER A 762 32.30 37.46 21.04
CA SER A 762 33.15 37.77 22.20
C SER A 762 34.26 38.62 21.67
N GLY A 763 34.09 39.91 21.78
CA GLY A 763 35.06 40.89 21.46
C GLY A 763 36.28 40.73 22.35
N PRO A 764 37.51 40.70 21.81
CA PRO A 764 38.68 41.08 22.56
C PRO A 764 38.97 42.58 22.34
N GLY A 765 38.81 43.35 23.38
CA GLY A 765 39.43 44.64 23.41
C GLY A 765 40.93 44.54 23.45
N MET A 766 41.54 45.55 22.80
CA MET A 766 42.92 46.03 22.93
C MET A 766 44.03 45.33 22.17
N GLY A 767 44.70 46.13 21.36
CA GLY A 767 46.04 45.94 20.92
C GLY A 767 46.32 46.57 19.56
N PHE A 768 46.59 47.85 19.54
CA PHE A 768 47.21 48.57 18.42
C PHE A 768 48.55 47.93 18.07
N GLY A 769 48.71 47.56 16.79
CA GLY A 769 49.97 47.22 16.19
C GLY A 769 49.88 47.44 14.68
N GLU A 770 50.62 48.44 14.23
CA GLU A 770 50.72 48.89 12.84
C GLU A 770 51.18 47.81 11.90
N PRO A 771 50.77 47.78 10.62
CA PRO A 771 51.18 46.80 9.62
C PRO A 771 52.55 47.19 9.01
N GLN A 772 53.53 46.34 9.15
CA GLN A 772 54.72 46.37 8.30
C GLN A 772 54.46 45.72 6.95
N SER A 773 54.59 46.51 5.92
CA SER A 773 54.68 46.19 4.52
C SER A 773 55.82 45.21 4.23
N LEU A 774 55.56 44.14 3.51
CA LEU A 774 56.57 43.44 2.71
C LEU A 774 56.08 43.23 1.27
N VAL A 775 56.77 43.99 0.45
CA VAL A 775 56.73 44.03 -1.00
C VAL A 775 57.46 42.78 -1.58
N GLY A 776 56.83 42.16 -2.59
CA GLY A 776 57.47 41.69 -3.81
C GLY A 776 58.27 40.37 -3.73
N VAL A 777 57.92 39.49 -4.62
CA VAL A 777 58.78 38.87 -5.67
C VAL A 777 57.84 38.03 -6.63
N ALA A 778 57.73 38.53 -7.74
CA ALA A 778 57.94 38.22 -9.11
C ALA A 778 57.87 36.72 -9.57
N MET A 779 56.98 36.55 -10.51
CA MET A 779 57.05 35.79 -11.80
C MET A 779 58.07 34.63 -11.95
N GLY A 780 57.57 33.57 -12.47
CA GLY A 780 58.36 32.51 -13.09
C GLY A 780 57.47 31.59 -13.95
N ASP A 781 57.49 31.88 -15.24
CA ASP A 781 56.94 31.07 -16.34
C ASP A 781 57.52 29.64 -16.38
N GLY A 782 56.72 28.71 -16.85
CA GLY A 782 57.22 27.38 -17.16
C GLY A 782 56.17 26.51 -17.91
N LEU A 783 56.00 26.79 -19.20
CA LEU A 783 55.47 25.88 -20.20
C LEU A 783 56.32 24.62 -20.32
N ARG A 784 55.70 23.42 -20.38
CA ARG A 784 55.68 22.45 -21.50
C ARG A 784 55.31 21.03 -21.07
N SER A 785 54.34 20.57 -21.76
CA SER A 785 54.16 19.34 -22.49
C SER A 785 54.72 18.00 -21.93
N ASN A 786 53.87 17.07 -21.62
CA ASN A 786 53.60 15.90 -22.46
C ASN A 786 52.26 15.26 -22.03
#